data_0a9975618a6732d8a84cd8487ff44a81
#
_entry.id   0a9975618a6732d8a84cd8487ff44a81
#
_cell.length_a   1.000
_cell.length_b   1.000
_cell.length_c   1.000
_cell.angle_alpha   90.00
_cell.angle_beta   90.00
_cell.angle_gamma   90.00
#
_symmetry.space_group_name_H-M   'P 1'
#
loop_
_entity.id
_entity.type
_entity.pdbx_description
1 polymer ?
#
loop_
_entity_poly.entity_id
_entity_poly.type
_entity_poly.pdbx_seq_one_letter_code
_entity_poly.pdbx_strand_id
1 'polypeptide(L)'
;MVFKLRYYQRDSIDAVYDYWSEKPDGNPLIVIPTGGGKSPVLGTITEEMIGFEPQTRIVMATHVSELIEQNYAELMLLWPFAPAGIFSAGLGRREAHAQIVFGGIQTMWRRAARIGHVDLLIIDEAHMLPPDAQTMYGKFIAALKLINPKMLILGLTATPYRTNSGMLTDGDDAMFDAIVYEISIRELIEKGFLCPLVSKATATAKTMIDLSKLRRSGGEFTDKSLKAVFDQGEVTKAAVDEIIGYAASNERPRRSWLLFCAGVDHAFSVRDAIRERGYSCETVHGGMEKGERNQILEDLKSGKLTSVTNFGVLTTGTNIKRLDLIALLRATDSTQLYVQMCGRGTRLLGDTYEESIRNGKEDCLVLDFGGNVRRHGPIDRVTIKKPGKGGGEAPVKECPTCHSLIFAGLSECPDCGHKFERDVEKNIKQTADVTPIMSTSKPDWVPVKRRTFYRHDKPGGTPSIRVEYLCGSVSHKEWICPEHKGYARMKFEKWWRQHGGKDDAPFTIQDTFSRAKELRETAEIMIKANGKHWEIVARKLGEVAPEGQSQSVVAPPPPNRDDMIARNFELNGKPQEAAAYRAQVAAKPKPWATNPPVANDNNRAVMPGHQKPVAQIRTTAPWNAQITPPLMQTRAPWDNTDLDDDIPF
;
A
#
# COMPACT_ATOMS: atom_id res chain seq x y z
N MET A 1 20.74 19.90 -3.77
CA MET A 1 19.29 20.16 -3.60
C MET A 1 18.86 19.46 -2.33
N VAL A 2 18.21 20.15 -1.41
CA VAL A 2 17.60 19.50 -0.24
C VAL A 2 16.39 18.74 -0.76
N PHE A 3 16.39 17.43 -0.63
CA PHE A 3 15.26 16.59 -1.00
C PHE A 3 14.06 16.97 -0.11
N LYS A 4 12.92 17.30 -0.74
CA LYS A 4 11.70 17.65 -0.01
C LYS A 4 10.72 16.48 -0.09
N LEU A 5 10.35 15.93 1.06
CA LEU A 5 9.30 14.92 1.14
C LEU A 5 7.99 15.46 0.58
N ARG A 6 7.24 14.61 -0.12
CA ARG A 6 5.85 14.84 -0.45
C ARG A 6 5.01 14.74 0.83
N TYR A 7 3.85 15.41 0.88
CA TYR A 7 3.02 15.46 2.09
C TYR A 7 2.72 14.07 2.66
N TYR A 8 2.31 13.13 1.83
CA TYR A 8 1.97 11.78 2.27
C TYR A 8 3.16 10.96 2.78
N GLN A 9 4.38 11.28 2.32
CA GLN A 9 5.60 10.66 2.84
C GLN A 9 5.88 11.17 4.25
N ARG A 10 5.69 12.49 4.49
CA ARG A 10 5.80 13.07 5.84
C ARG A 10 4.71 12.52 6.75
N ASP A 11 3.44 12.54 6.29
CA ASP A 11 2.30 12.01 7.06
C ASP A 11 2.50 10.53 7.45
N SER A 12 3.13 9.73 6.57
CA SER A 12 3.42 8.32 6.87
C SER A 12 4.46 8.15 7.97
N ILE A 13 5.46 9.02 8.03
CA ILE A 13 6.49 9.02 9.08
C ILE A 13 5.88 9.49 10.40
N ASP A 14 5.12 10.58 10.38
CA ASP A 14 4.44 11.11 11.56
C ASP A 14 3.49 10.07 12.17
N ALA A 15 2.75 9.34 11.33
CA ALA A 15 1.87 8.26 11.78
C ALA A 15 2.63 7.10 12.48
N VAL A 16 3.86 6.81 12.09
CA VAL A 16 4.71 5.82 12.78
C VAL A 16 5.11 6.32 14.16
N TYR A 17 5.57 7.57 14.26
CA TYR A 17 5.97 8.15 15.55
C TYR A 17 4.77 8.30 16.50
N ASP A 18 3.61 8.72 16.00
CA ASP A 18 2.38 8.78 16.76
C ASP A 18 1.98 7.39 17.30
N TYR A 19 2.09 6.37 16.44
CA TYR A 19 1.80 4.99 16.85
C TYR A 19 2.75 4.50 17.95
N TRP A 20 4.06 4.72 17.80
CA TRP A 20 5.03 4.33 18.84
C TRP A 20 4.90 5.14 20.12
N SER A 21 4.40 6.38 20.06
CA SER A 21 4.10 7.15 21.29
C SER A 21 2.97 6.54 22.11
N GLU A 22 2.01 5.86 21.46
CA GLU A 22 0.88 5.18 22.08
C GLU A 22 1.19 3.72 22.44
N LYS A 23 1.95 3.03 21.60
CA LYS A 23 2.33 1.63 21.72
C LYS A 23 3.83 1.46 21.46
N PRO A 24 4.68 1.72 22.48
CA PRO A 24 6.13 1.78 22.32
C PRO A 24 6.81 0.48 21.84
N ASP A 25 6.15 -0.66 21.97
CA ASP A 25 6.61 -1.99 21.55
C ASP A 25 5.89 -2.52 20.29
N GLY A 26 5.04 -1.70 19.67
CA GLY A 26 4.23 -2.10 18.54
C GLY A 26 5.00 -2.16 17.23
N ASN A 27 4.53 -3.00 16.31
CA ASN A 27 5.09 -3.21 14.98
C ASN A 27 4.18 -2.58 13.90
N PRO A 28 4.34 -1.31 13.55
CA PRO A 28 3.53 -0.63 12.54
C PRO A 28 3.85 -1.09 11.12
N LEU A 29 2.86 -0.96 10.23
CA LEU A 29 2.98 -1.19 8.80
C LEU A 29 2.58 0.07 8.02
N ILE A 30 3.44 0.52 7.12
CA ILE A 30 3.17 1.58 6.14
C ILE A 30 2.81 0.95 4.79
N VAL A 31 1.73 1.43 4.16
CA VAL A 31 1.30 0.98 2.84
C VAL A 31 1.40 2.14 1.84
N ILE A 32 2.41 2.06 0.97
CA ILE A 32 2.62 3.02 -0.13
C ILE A 32 2.79 2.24 -1.43
N PRO A 33 2.02 2.54 -2.49
CA PRO A 33 2.10 1.84 -3.77
C PRO A 33 3.50 1.83 -4.39
N THR A 34 3.72 0.88 -5.31
CA THR A 34 4.93 0.85 -6.13
C THR A 34 5.07 2.17 -6.91
N GLY A 35 6.25 2.79 -6.86
CA GLY A 35 6.50 4.11 -7.45
C GLY A 35 6.14 5.30 -6.53
N GLY A 36 5.44 5.08 -5.40
CA GLY A 36 5.07 6.12 -4.44
C GLY A 36 6.21 6.65 -3.56
N GLY A 37 7.43 6.12 -3.70
CA GLY A 37 8.60 6.64 -2.98
C GLY A 37 8.72 6.13 -1.54
N LYS A 38 8.73 4.81 -1.34
CA LYS A 38 9.02 4.17 -0.05
C LYS A 38 10.44 4.48 0.45
N SER A 39 11.43 4.49 -0.45
CA SER A 39 12.84 4.71 -0.05
C SER A 39 13.11 6.08 0.58
N PRO A 40 12.56 7.22 0.10
CA PRO A 40 12.62 8.47 0.84
C PRO A 40 12.05 8.41 2.25
N VAL A 41 10.94 7.70 2.46
CA VAL A 41 10.35 7.50 3.79
C VAL A 41 11.32 6.72 4.68
N LEU A 42 11.90 5.62 4.17
CA LEU A 42 12.91 4.83 4.88
C LEU A 42 14.14 5.66 5.24
N GLY A 43 14.67 6.42 4.28
CA GLY A 43 15.85 7.26 4.48
C GLY A 43 15.62 8.33 5.55
N THR A 44 14.46 9.01 5.50
CA THR A 44 14.13 10.06 6.46
C THR A 44 13.89 9.52 7.87
N ILE A 45 13.15 8.42 8.04
CA ILE A 45 12.98 7.78 9.37
C ILE A 45 14.35 7.39 9.93
N THR A 46 15.24 6.84 9.10
CA THR A 46 16.58 6.43 9.51
C THR A 46 17.41 7.63 9.97
N GLU A 47 17.40 8.73 9.22
CA GLU A 47 18.12 9.96 9.54
C GLU A 47 17.58 10.61 10.82
N GLU A 48 16.24 10.72 10.95
CA GLU A 48 15.60 11.31 12.13
C GLU A 48 15.85 10.49 13.41
N MET A 49 15.74 9.18 13.35
CA MET A 49 15.99 8.33 14.52
C MET A 49 17.43 8.41 15.00
N ILE A 50 18.41 8.43 14.10
CA ILE A 50 19.81 8.64 14.48
C ILE A 50 20.04 10.09 14.95
N GLY A 51 19.31 11.06 14.40
CA GLY A 51 19.34 12.45 14.88
C GLY A 51 18.80 12.61 16.30
N PHE A 52 17.78 11.84 16.68
CA PHE A 52 17.22 11.85 18.04
C PHE A 52 18.11 11.11 19.04
N GLU A 53 18.61 9.94 18.65
CA GLU A 53 19.49 9.12 19.47
C GLU A 53 20.69 8.65 18.61
N PRO A 54 21.87 9.31 18.74
CA PRO A 54 23.04 9.06 17.89
C PRO A 54 23.62 7.63 17.97
N GLN A 55 23.23 6.85 18.98
CA GLN A 55 23.69 5.46 19.13
C GLN A 55 22.74 4.46 18.47
N THR A 56 21.60 4.90 17.93
CA THR A 56 20.61 4.04 17.30
C THR A 56 21.21 3.20 16.18
N ARG A 57 21.02 1.89 16.25
CA ARG A 57 21.41 0.95 15.19
C ARG A 57 20.20 0.43 14.43
N ILE A 58 20.27 0.54 13.10
CA ILE A 58 19.17 0.23 12.20
C ILE A 58 19.59 -0.87 11.22
N VAL A 59 18.73 -1.88 11.06
CA VAL A 59 18.90 -2.92 10.04
C VAL A 59 17.73 -2.84 9.06
N MET A 60 18.03 -2.73 7.78
CA MET A 60 17.05 -2.85 6.69
C MET A 60 17.18 -4.21 6.03
N ALA A 61 16.16 -5.04 6.20
CA ALA A 61 16.13 -6.40 5.70
C ALA A 61 15.27 -6.52 4.44
N THR A 62 15.80 -7.18 3.41
CA THR A 62 15.06 -7.51 2.19
C THR A 62 15.47 -8.88 1.63
N HIS A 63 14.67 -9.43 0.72
CA HIS A 63 14.94 -10.71 0.06
C HIS A 63 15.81 -10.58 -1.20
N VAL A 64 15.84 -9.42 -1.83
CA VAL A 64 16.33 -9.23 -3.18
C VAL A 64 17.58 -8.37 -3.19
N SER A 65 18.67 -8.87 -3.76
CA SER A 65 19.98 -8.18 -3.80
C SER A 65 19.90 -6.82 -4.49
N GLU A 66 19.11 -6.69 -5.54
CA GLU A 66 18.89 -5.45 -6.28
C GLU A 66 18.22 -4.37 -5.41
N LEU A 67 17.31 -4.76 -4.51
CA LEU A 67 16.67 -3.83 -3.56
C LEU A 67 17.67 -3.35 -2.50
N ILE A 68 18.61 -4.20 -2.08
CA ILE A 68 19.66 -3.81 -1.13
C ILE A 68 20.52 -2.67 -1.72
N GLU A 69 21.00 -2.87 -2.94
CA GLU A 69 21.82 -1.86 -3.64
C GLU A 69 21.04 -0.58 -3.91
N GLN A 70 19.78 -0.72 -4.36
CA GLN A 70 18.94 0.43 -4.65
C GLN A 70 18.64 1.25 -3.39
N ASN A 71 18.16 0.62 -2.32
CA ASN A 71 17.81 1.33 -1.07
C ASN A 71 19.06 1.97 -0.43
N TYR A 72 20.22 1.28 -0.49
CA TYR A 72 21.48 1.85 -0.06
C TYR A 72 21.87 3.09 -0.89
N ALA A 73 21.82 2.98 -2.22
CA ALA A 73 22.17 4.09 -3.12
C ALA A 73 21.20 5.28 -2.95
N GLU A 74 19.90 5.02 -2.76
CA GLU A 74 18.90 6.06 -2.51
C GLU A 74 19.12 6.74 -1.15
N LEU A 75 19.50 6.00 -0.11
CA LEU A 75 19.91 6.62 1.17
C LEU A 75 21.14 7.51 0.99
N MET A 76 22.16 7.04 0.28
CA MET A 76 23.38 7.83 0.05
C MET A 76 23.14 9.07 -0.82
N LEU A 77 22.10 9.09 -1.64
CA LEU A 77 21.66 10.31 -2.36
C LEU A 77 20.94 11.30 -1.44
N LEU A 78 20.17 10.81 -0.48
CA LEU A 78 19.45 11.64 0.50
C LEU A 78 20.37 12.16 1.60
N TRP A 79 21.22 11.28 2.09
CA TRP A 79 22.16 11.53 3.17
C TRP A 79 23.57 11.01 2.80
N PRO A 80 24.39 11.82 2.09
CA PRO A 80 25.68 11.39 1.51
C PRO A 80 26.70 10.85 2.52
N PHE A 81 26.59 11.23 3.79
CA PHE A 81 27.49 10.82 4.87
C PHE A 81 26.83 9.86 5.85
N ALA A 82 25.75 9.19 5.46
CA ALA A 82 25.09 8.20 6.28
C ALA A 82 26.10 7.11 6.71
N PRO A 83 26.15 6.72 7.99
CA PRO A 83 27.04 5.66 8.49
C PRO A 83 26.49 4.27 8.10
N ALA A 84 26.31 4.07 6.79
CA ALA A 84 25.62 2.93 6.21
C ALA A 84 26.60 1.94 5.57
N GLY A 85 26.23 0.65 5.66
CA GLY A 85 26.98 -0.43 5.03
C GLY A 85 26.07 -1.53 4.49
N ILE A 86 26.62 -2.39 3.64
CA ILE A 86 25.92 -3.52 3.05
C ILE A 86 26.41 -4.84 3.66
N PHE A 87 25.48 -5.69 4.09
CA PHE A 87 25.75 -7.05 4.56
C PHE A 87 25.01 -8.09 3.71
N SER A 88 25.61 -8.43 2.58
CA SER A 88 25.03 -9.35 1.60
C SER A 88 26.11 -10.23 0.94
N ALA A 89 25.90 -11.55 0.99
CA ALA A 89 26.77 -12.51 0.32
C ALA A 89 26.70 -12.35 -1.20
N GLY A 90 25.50 -12.19 -1.75
CA GLY A 90 25.30 -12.03 -3.19
C GLY A 90 25.92 -10.75 -3.77
N LEU A 91 26.24 -9.75 -2.92
CA LEU A 91 26.92 -8.51 -3.30
C LEU A 91 28.41 -8.50 -2.89
N GLY A 92 28.91 -9.57 -2.30
CA GLY A 92 30.30 -9.64 -1.84
C GLY A 92 30.65 -8.71 -0.68
N ARG A 93 29.68 -8.02 -0.06
CA ARG A 93 29.91 -7.03 1.01
C ARG A 93 29.57 -7.61 2.38
N ARG A 94 30.38 -7.25 3.41
CA ARG A 94 30.34 -7.85 4.75
C ARG A 94 30.35 -6.83 5.89
N GLU A 95 29.71 -5.68 5.71
CA GLU A 95 29.74 -4.51 6.62
C GLU A 95 28.68 -4.62 7.73
N ALA A 96 28.71 -5.73 8.48
CA ALA A 96 27.74 -6.02 9.54
C ALA A 96 27.76 -5.04 10.73
N HIS A 97 28.87 -4.28 10.89
CA HIS A 97 29.06 -3.37 12.02
C HIS A 97 28.72 -1.91 11.71
N ALA A 98 28.28 -1.61 10.49
CA ALA A 98 27.77 -0.29 10.16
C ALA A 98 26.58 0.07 11.07
N GLN A 99 26.39 1.35 11.34
CA GLN A 99 25.26 1.81 12.15
C GLN A 99 23.93 1.56 11.44
N ILE A 100 23.91 1.74 10.12
CA ILE A 100 22.79 1.40 9.25
C ILE A 100 23.22 0.23 8.37
N VAL A 101 22.63 -0.94 8.54
CA VAL A 101 22.97 -2.15 7.77
C VAL A 101 21.88 -2.48 6.77
N PHE A 102 22.20 -2.42 5.48
CA PHE A 102 21.35 -2.96 4.42
C PHE A 102 21.72 -4.40 4.16
N GLY A 103 20.78 -5.33 4.36
CA GLY A 103 21.14 -6.74 4.27
C GLY A 103 20.10 -7.65 3.65
N GLY A 104 20.60 -8.71 3.00
CA GLY A 104 19.78 -9.81 2.53
C GLY A 104 19.47 -10.80 3.65
N ILE A 105 18.22 -11.14 3.84
CA ILE A 105 17.82 -12.07 4.91
C ILE A 105 18.56 -13.42 4.82
N GLN A 106 18.82 -13.92 3.59
CA GLN A 106 19.58 -15.15 3.35
C GLN A 106 20.99 -15.11 3.93
N THR A 107 21.60 -13.90 3.97
CA THR A 107 22.92 -13.70 4.56
C THR A 107 22.85 -13.49 6.08
N MET A 108 21.81 -12.78 6.55
CA MET A 108 21.74 -12.28 7.93
C MET A 108 21.20 -13.29 8.94
N TRP A 109 20.25 -14.14 8.56
CA TRP A 109 19.45 -14.91 9.50
C TRP A 109 20.23 -15.84 10.45
N ARG A 110 21.37 -16.39 10.02
CA ARG A 110 22.29 -17.19 10.87
C ARG A 110 23.38 -16.37 11.56
N ARG A 111 23.38 -15.05 11.35
CA ARG A 111 24.47 -14.16 11.77
C ARG A 111 23.99 -13.01 12.65
N ALA A 112 22.88 -13.19 13.34
CA ALA A 112 22.34 -12.17 14.26
C ALA A 112 23.37 -11.75 15.32
N ALA A 113 24.12 -12.68 15.90
CA ALA A 113 25.19 -12.38 16.86
C ALA A 113 26.31 -11.52 16.26
N ARG A 114 26.63 -11.66 14.97
CA ARG A 114 27.61 -10.82 14.29
C ARG A 114 27.10 -9.41 14.01
N ILE A 115 25.81 -9.26 13.77
CA ILE A 115 25.15 -7.96 13.62
C ILE A 115 25.09 -7.29 14.99
N GLY A 116 24.78 -8.05 16.06
CA GLY A 116 24.73 -7.55 17.43
C GLY A 116 23.46 -6.78 17.74
N HIS A 117 23.59 -5.75 18.57
CA HIS A 117 22.48 -4.90 19.01
C HIS A 117 21.82 -4.18 17.82
N VAL A 118 20.49 -4.18 17.77
CA VAL A 118 19.66 -3.49 16.77
C VAL A 118 18.51 -2.83 17.52
N ASP A 119 18.28 -1.55 17.27
CA ASP A 119 17.17 -0.78 17.87
C ASP A 119 15.95 -0.78 16.96
N LEU A 120 16.16 -0.71 15.64
CA LEU A 120 15.10 -0.75 14.64
C LEU A 120 15.40 -1.73 13.53
N LEU A 121 14.52 -2.67 13.31
CA LEU A 121 14.51 -3.54 12.13
C LEU A 121 13.44 -3.05 11.15
N ILE A 122 13.85 -2.58 9.99
CA ILE A 122 12.97 -2.18 8.89
C ILE A 122 12.88 -3.32 7.89
N ILE A 123 11.66 -3.71 7.53
CA ILE A 123 11.38 -4.77 6.56
C ILE A 123 10.73 -4.13 5.33
N ASP A 124 11.53 -3.98 4.27
CA ASP A 124 11.01 -3.54 2.97
C ASP A 124 10.38 -4.72 2.22
N GLU A 125 9.33 -4.43 1.45
CA GLU A 125 8.45 -5.42 0.83
C GLU A 125 7.92 -6.45 1.85
N ALA A 126 7.38 -5.95 2.96
CA ALA A 126 6.91 -6.73 4.11
C ALA A 126 5.92 -7.86 3.75
N HIS A 127 5.24 -7.78 2.61
CA HIS A 127 4.37 -8.85 2.11
C HIS A 127 5.12 -10.14 1.77
N MET A 128 6.43 -10.08 1.53
CA MET A 128 7.28 -11.26 1.30
C MET A 128 7.65 -11.99 2.59
N LEU A 129 7.32 -11.42 3.75
CA LEU A 129 7.55 -12.04 5.04
C LEU A 129 6.65 -13.27 5.19
N PRO A 130 7.17 -14.50 5.33
CA PRO A 130 6.34 -15.67 5.56
C PRO A 130 5.66 -15.59 6.94
N PRO A 131 4.44 -16.16 7.11
CA PRO A 131 3.73 -16.12 8.39
C PRO A 131 4.34 -17.02 9.46
N ASP A 132 5.14 -18.02 9.07
CA ASP A 132 5.69 -19.01 9.99
C ASP A 132 6.96 -18.49 10.70
N ALA A 133 6.97 -18.57 12.03
CA ALA A 133 8.10 -18.21 12.88
C ALA A 133 9.36 -19.09 12.64
N GLN A 134 9.21 -20.28 12.04
CA GLN A 134 10.34 -21.17 11.71
C GLN A 134 11.10 -20.75 10.46
N THR A 135 10.66 -19.70 9.77
CA THR A 135 11.32 -19.16 8.59
C THR A 135 12.61 -18.41 8.93
N MET A 136 13.38 -18.04 7.89
CA MET A 136 14.58 -17.24 8.06
C MET A 136 14.31 -15.91 8.79
N TYR A 137 13.21 -15.23 8.45
CA TYR A 137 12.83 -14.00 9.14
C TYR A 137 12.45 -14.23 10.60
N GLY A 138 11.58 -15.19 10.87
CA GLY A 138 11.16 -15.49 12.23
C GLY A 138 12.34 -15.83 13.14
N LYS A 139 13.25 -16.70 12.67
CA LYS A 139 14.48 -17.04 13.41
C LYS A 139 15.43 -15.85 13.60
N PHE A 140 15.57 -15.00 12.57
CA PHE A 140 16.39 -13.80 12.65
C PHE A 140 15.84 -12.80 13.66
N ILE A 141 14.55 -12.48 13.59
CA ILE A 141 13.87 -11.58 14.52
C ILE A 141 13.97 -12.11 15.96
N ALA A 142 13.69 -13.41 16.17
CA ALA A 142 13.82 -14.02 17.48
C ALA A 142 15.25 -13.90 18.03
N ALA A 143 16.26 -14.17 17.20
CA ALA A 143 17.67 -14.04 17.61
C ALA A 143 18.07 -12.60 17.94
N LEU A 144 17.59 -11.61 17.19
CA LEU A 144 17.82 -10.18 17.50
C LEU A 144 17.09 -9.75 18.77
N LYS A 145 15.85 -10.20 18.99
CA LYS A 145 15.09 -9.89 20.21
C LYS A 145 15.68 -10.54 21.47
N LEU A 146 16.47 -11.60 21.35
CA LEU A 146 17.28 -12.13 22.47
C LEU A 146 18.42 -11.18 22.84
N ILE A 147 18.97 -10.42 21.88
CA ILE A 147 20.04 -9.44 22.10
C ILE A 147 19.45 -8.11 22.58
N ASN A 148 18.39 -7.63 21.92
CA ASN A 148 17.63 -6.45 22.32
C ASN A 148 16.12 -6.73 22.35
N PRO A 149 15.56 -7.05 23.54
CA PRO A 149 14.12 -7.29 23.69
C PRO A 149 13.23 -6.08 23.31
N LYS A 150 13.80 -4.87 23.32
CA LYS A 150 13.10 -3.61 22.98
C LYS A 150 13.23 -3.23 21.50
N MET A 151 13.80 -4.09 20.66
CA MET A 151 13.93 -3.85 19.23
C MET A 151 12.57 -3.57 18.60
N LEU A 152 12.45 -2.43 17.94
CA LEU A 152 11.27 -2.05 17.14
C LEU A 152 11.32 -2.71 15.77
N ILE A 153 10.13 -2.95 15.19
CA ILE A 153 10.00 -3.48 13.84
C ILE A 153 9.05 -2.58 13.06
N LEU A 154 9.50 -2.11 11.89
CA LEU A 154 8.71 -1.32 10.95
C LEU A 154 8.58 -2.08 9.63
N GLY A 155 7.36 -2.25 9.14
CA GLY A 155 7.10 -2.82 7.82
C GLY A 155 6.75 -1.75 6.79
N LEU A 156 7.27 -1.90 5.56
CA LEU A 156 6.81 -1.15 4.40
C LEU A 156 6.39 -2.10 3.28
N THR A 157 5.29 -1.80 2.60
CA THR A 157 4.82 -2.60 1.48
C THR A 157 3.95 -1.79 0.52
N ALA A 158 3.85 -2.25 -0.73
CA ALA A 158 2.83 -1.76 -1.66
C ALA A 158 1.51 -2.56 -1.55
N THR A 159 1.56 -3.76 -0.96
CA THR A 159 0.44 -4.70 -0.88
C THR A 159 0.36 -5.26 0.54
N PRO A 160 -0.60 -4.80 1.38
CA PRO A 160 -0.68 -5.19 2.79
C PRO A 160 -1.30 -6.58 3.01
N TYR A 161 -1.30 -7.42 1.98
CA TYR A 161 -1.92 -8.75 1.99
C TYR A 161 -1.03 -9.79 1.30
N ARG A 162 -1.27 -11.06 1.63
CA ARG A 162 -0.68 -12.23 0.94
C ARG A 162 -1.76 -12.96 0.16
N THR A 163 -1.39 -13.53 -0.97
CA THR A 163 -2.32 -14.21 -1.90
C THR A 163 -3.14 -15.31 -1.22
N ASN A 164 -2.57 -16.00 -0.22
CA ASN A 164 -3.18 -17.20 0.39
C ASN A 164 -3.47 -17.06 1.90
N SER A 165 -3.12 -15.95 2.56
CA SER A 165 -3.21 -15.85 4.02
C SER A 165 -3.90 -14.56 4.54
N GLY A 166 -4.41 -13.69 3.67
CA GLY A 166 -5.13 -12.48 4.09
C GLY A 166 -4.21 -11.28 4.34
N MET A 167 -4.67 -10.35 5.19
CA MET A 167 -3.91 -9.14 5.51
C MET A 167 -2.68 -9.48 6.36
N LEU A 168 -1.65 -8.66 6.28
CA LEU A 168 -0.41 -8.82 7.06
C LEU A 168 -0.61 -8.54 8.55
N THR A 169 -1.74 -7.93 8.90
CA THR A 169 -2.17 -7.57 10.25
C THR A 169 -3.27 -8.49 10.80
N ASP A 170 -3.67 -9.53 10.05
CA ASP A 170 -4.72 -10.45 10.47
C ASP A 170 -4.14 -11.65 11.25
N GLY A 171 -4.77 -11.98 12.39
CA GLY A 171 -4.44 -13.15 13.22
C GLY A 171 -3.61 -12.80 14.45
N ASP A 172 -3.64 -13.67 15.45
CA ASP A 172 -2.95 -13.48 16.74
C ASP A 172 -1.42 -13.54 16.61
N ASP A 173 -0.92 -14.23 15.59
CA ASP A 173 0.51 -14.35 15.27
C ASP A 173 0.97 -13.37 14.18
N ALA A 174 0.18 -12.33 13.89
CA ALA A 174 0.55 -11.34 12.90
C ALA A 174 1.82 -10.58 13.33
N MET A 175 2.80 -10.46 12.42
CA MET A 175 4.03 -9.71 12.69
C MET A 175 3.77 -8.21 12.89
N PHE A 176 2.80 -7.65 12.18
CA PHE A 176 2.43 -6.24 12.24
C PHE A 176 1.09 -6.07 12.93
N ASP A 177 1.04 -5.15 13.87
CA ASP A 177 -0.15 -4.92 14.69
C ASP A 177 -1.21 -4.07 13.98
N ALA A 178 -0.77 -3.12 13.17
CA ALA A 178 -1.65 -2.15 12.53
C ALA A 178 -1.06 -1.57 11.24
N ILE A 179 -1.91 -1.26 10.28
CA ILE A 179 -1.58 -0.36 9.18
C ILE A 179 -1.77 1.07 9.74
N VAL A 180 -0.64 1.75 9.99
CA VAL A 180 -0.67 3.11 10.58
C VAL A 180 -0.86 4.18 9.52
N TYR A 181 -0.44 3.90 8.28
CA TYR A 181 -0.65 4.78 7.14
C TYR A 181 -0.89 3.98 5.86
N GLU A 182 -1.85 4.41 5.07
CA GLU A 182 -2.14 3.86 3.76
C GLU A 182 -2.52 4.97 2.78
N ILE A 183 -1.91 4.98 1.60
CA ILE A 183 -2.31 5.84 0.48
C ILE A 183 -2.60 4.98 -0.75
N SER A 184 -3.68 5.30 -1.47
CA SER A 184 -4.09 4.54 -2.64
C SER A 184 -3.30 4.96 -3.89
N ILE A 185 -3.12 4.01 -4.84
CA ILE A 185 -2.53 4.32 -6.15
C ILE A 185 -3.37 5.36 -6.91
N ARG A 186 -4.70 5.31 -6.76
CA ARG A 186 -5.63 6.27 -7.36
C ARG A 186 -5.37 7.68 -6.86
N GLU A 187 -5.27 7.87 -5.54
CA GLU A 187 -4.99 9.18 -4.96
C GLU A 187 -3.65 9.74 -5.44
N LEU A 188 -2.62 8.90 -5.53
CA LEU A 188 -1.32 9.33 -6.05
C LEU A 188 -1.37 9.75 -7.52
N ILE A 189 -2.19 9.09 -8.35
CA ILE A 189 -2.43 9.49 -9.74
C ILE A 189 -3.24 10.79 -9.80
N GLU A 190 -4.33 10.91 -9.06
CA GLU A 190 -5.18 12.10 -9.02
C GLU A 190 -4.42 13.35 -8.53
N LYS A 191 -3.45 13.16 -7.64
CA LYS A 191 -2.55 14.22 -7.14
C LYS A 191 -1.34 14.48 -8.03
N GLY A 192 -1.20 13.78 -9.15
CA GLY A 192 -0.08 13.95 -10.08
C GLY A 192 1.27 13.42 -9.57
N PHE A 193 1.28 12.52 -8.59
CA PHE A 193 2.50 11.89 -8.08
C PHE A 193 2.86 10.58 -8.80
N LEU A 194 1.89 10.00 -9.50
CA LEU A 194 2.08 8.83 -10.35
C LEU A 194 1.46 9.06 -11.73
N CYS A 195 2.03 8.39 -12.73
CA CYS A 195 1.54 8.37 -14.10
C CYS A 195 0.30 7.47 -14.21
N PRO A 196 -0.77 7.89 -14.90
CA PRO A 196 -1.94 7.05 -15.15
C PRO A 196 -1.58 5.78 -15.93
N LEU A 197 -2.35 4.70 -15.69
CA LEU A 197 -2.34 3.50 -16.51
C LEU A 197 -3.60 3.45 -17.35
N VAL A 198 -3.43 3.20 -18.65
CA VAL A 198 -4.52 3.01 -19.60
C VAL A 198 -4.46 1.60 -20.17
N SER A 199 -5.60 0.99 -20.51
CA SER A 199 -5.65 -0.35 -21.08
C SER A 199 -6.47 -0.37 -22.35
N LYS A 200 -6.06 -1.22 -23.29
CA LYS A 200 -6.83 -1.52 -24.50
C LYS A 200 -7.13 -3.02 -24.57
N ALA A 201 -8.27 -3.33 -25.16
CA ALA A 201 -8.64 -4.72 -25.43
C ALA A 201 -7.65 -5.36 -26.42
N THR A 202 -7.30 -6.61 -26.19
CA THR A 202 -6.39 -7.37 -27.05
C THR A 202 -7.19 -8.42 -27.83
N ALA A 203 -7.18 -8.33 -29.16
CA ALA A 203 -7.88 -9.27 -30.03
C ALA A 203 -7.24 -10.67 -29.94
N THR A 204 -5.91 -10.75 -29.91
CA THR A 204 -5.17 -12.00 -29.75
C THR A 204 -5.56 -12.74 -28.48
N ALA A 205 -5.70 -12.04 -27.35
CA ALA A 205 -6.16 -12.65 -26.10
C ALA A 205 -7.57 -13.24 -26.23
N LYS A 206 -8.47 -12.58 -26.98
CA LYS A 206 -9.84 -13.04 -27.20
C LYS A 206 -9.93 -14.30 -28.07
N THR A 207 -9.13 -14.35 -29.12
CA THR A 207 -9.33 -15.31 -30.21
C THR A 207 -8.36 -16.48 -30.18
N MET A 208 -7.16 -16.30 -29.62
CA MET A 208 -6.07 -17.27 -29.74
C MET A 208 -5.59 -17.85 -28.41
N ILE A 209 -5.82 -17.15 -27.27
CA ILE A 209 -5.30 -17.56 -25.96
C ILE A 209 -6.39 -18.27 -25.16
N ASP A 210 -6.21 -19.58 -24.93
CA ASP A 210 -7.12 -20.40 -24.14
C ASP A 210 -6.60 -20.58 -22.70
N LEU A 211 -7.01 -19.67 -21.80
CA LEU A 211 -6.62 -19.70 -20.40
C LEU A 211 -7.18 -20.89 -19.60
N SER A 212 -8.15 -21.64 -20.14
CA SER A 212 -8.70 -22.83 -19.47
C SER A 212 -7.68 -23.97 -19.38
N LYS A 213 -6.64 -23.95 -20.24
CA LYS A 213 -5.53 -24.91 -20.24
C LYS A 213 -4.49 -24.67 -19.14
N LEU A 214 -4.55 -23.55 -18.43
CA LEU A 214 -3.62 -23.26 -17.34
C LEU A 214 -3.82 -24.21 -16.16
N ARG A 215 -2.72 -24.70 -15.60
CA ARG A 215 -2.68 -25.60 -14.44
C ARG A 215 -1.98 -24.90 -13.29
N ARG A 216 -2.46 -25.14 -12.06
CA ARG A 216 -1.94 -24.57 -10.84
C ARG A 216 -1.15 -25.59 -10.03
N SER A 217 -0.10 -25.10 -9.37
CA SER A 217 0.66 -25.84 -8.36
C SER A 217 1.21 -24.81 -7.35
N GLY A 218 1.12 -25.09 -6.05
CA GLY A 218 1.66 -24.19 -5.01
C GLY A 218 1.04 -22.79 -4.97
N GLY A 219 -0.17 -22.59 -5.51
CA GLY A 219 -0.85 -21.28 -5.52
C GLY A 219 -0.50 -20.37 -6.70
N GLU A 220 0.27 -20.86 -7.69
CA GLU A 220 0.60 -20.15 -8.93
C GLU A 220 0.41 -21.08 -10.14
N PHE A 221 0.39 -20.53 -11.35
CA PHE A 221 0.37 -21.33 -12.58
C PHE A 221 1.72 -22.00 -12.82
N THR A 222 1.67 -23.26 -13.30
CA THR A 222 2.90 -24.00 -13.63
C THR A 222 3.53 -23.46 -14.91
N ASP A 223 4.87 -23.34 -14.91
CA ASP A 223 5.63 -22.87 -16.08
C ASP A 223 5.31 -23.70 -17.34
N LYS A 224 5.13 -25.01 -17.20
CA LYS A 224 4.75 -25.90 -18.29
C LYS A 224 3.41 -25.50 -18.93
N SER A 225 2.41 -25.14 -18.11
CA SER A 225 1.10 -24.71 -18.63
C SER A 225 1.14 -23.30 -19.21
N LEU A 226 1.91 -22.39 -18.60
CA LEU A 226 2.14 -21.06 -19.16
C LEU A 226 2.82 -21.14 -20.52
N LYS A 227 3.89 -21.93 -20.65
CA LYS A 227 4.57 -22.16 -21.93
C LYS A 227 3.64 -22.75 -22.98
N ALA A 228 2.85 -23.77 -22.64
CA ALA A 228 1.91 -24.40 -23.56
C ALA A 228 0.81 -23.45 -24.07
N VAL A 229 0.46 -22.42 -23.32
CA VAL A 229 -0.59 -21.45 -23.70
C VAL A 229 -0.04 -20.25 -24.44
N PHE A 230 1.10 -19.71 -24.03
CA PHE A 230 1.63 -18.45 -24.52
C PHE A 230 2.77 -18.60 -25.53
N ASP A 231 3.64 -19.61 -25.37
CA ASP A 231 4.81 -19.83 -26.24
C ASP A 231 4.43 -20.70 -27.48
N GLN A 232 3.50 -20.19 -28.27
CA GLN A 232 3.10 -20.76 -29.55
C GLN A 232 3.40 -19.74 -30.65
N GLY A 233 4.15 -20.12 -31.67
CA GLY A 233 4.67 -19.22 -32.68
C GLY A 233 3.63 -18.27 -33.29
N GLU A 234 2.43 -18.78 -33.62
CA GLU A 234 1.34 -17.96 -34.18
C GLU A 234 0.75 -16.99 -33.14
N VAL A 235 0.58 -17.44 -31.87
CA VAL A 235 0.11 -16.59 -30.75
C VAL A 235 1.13 -15.50 -30.49
N THR A 236 2.42 -15.85 -30.40
CA THR A 236 3.51 -14.90 -30.15
C THR A 236 3.57 -13.84 -31.27
N LYS A 237 3.50 -14.23 -32.53
CA LYS A 237 3.52 -13.28 -33.66
C LYS A 237 2.31 -12.36 -33.64
N ALA A 238 1.10 -12.90 -33.46
CA ALA A 238 -0.12 -12.12 -33.41
C ALA A 238 -0.11 -11.12 -32.24
N ALA A 239 0.37 -11.54 -31.06
CA ALA A 239 0.49 -10.66 -29.90
C ALA A 239 1.51 -9.52 -30.13
N VAL A 240 2.65 -9.83 -30.77
CA VAL A 240 3.66 -8.82 -31.11
C VAL A 240 3.13 -7.84 -32.16
N ASP A 241 2.41 -8.32 -33.21
CA ASP A 241 1.78 -7.46 -34.20
C ASP A 241 0.78 -6.49 -33.54
N GLU A 242 -0.01 -6.99 -32.62
CA GLU A 242 -0.97 -6.18 -31.86
C GLU A 242 -0.29 -5.16 -30.96
N ILE A 243 0.76 -5.55 -30.23
CA ILE A 243 1.56 -4.64 -29.40
C ILE A 243 2.13 -3.51 -30.25
N ILE A 244 2.73 -3.83 -31.40
CA ILE A 244 3.32 -2.84 -32.31
C ILE A 244 2.23 -1.94 -32.90
N GLY A 245 1.07 -2.50 -33.27
CA GLY A 245 -0.07 -1.72 -33.75
C GLY A 245 -0.51 -0.64 -32.76
N TYR A 246 -0.60 -0.97 -31.47
CA TYR A 246 -0.90 0.01 -30.43
C TYR A 246 0.28 0.96 -30.15
N ALA A 247 1.51 0.45 -30.19
CA ALA A 247 2.70 1.25 -29.91
C ALA A 247 3.00 2.28 -31.01
N ALA A 248 2.72 1.95 -32.27
CA ALA A 248 2.93 2.80 -33.42
C ALA A 248 1.75 3.76 -33.70
N SER A 249 0.75 3.84 -32.84
CA SER A 249 -0.40 4.73 -33.01
C SER A 249 0.05 6.18 -33.25
N ASN A 250 -0.47 6.79 -34.29
CA ASN A 250 -0.11 8.17 -34.66
C ASN A 250 -0.47 9.21 -33.58
N GLU A 251 -1.47 8.93 -32.76
CA GLU A 251 -1.91 9.82 -31.69
C GLU A 251 -0.91 9.84 -30.53
N ARG A 252 -0.41 8.66 -30.13
CA ARG A 252 0.51 8.52 -28.99
C ARG A 252 1.49 7.36 -29.21
N PRO A 253 2.59 7.58 -29.94
CA PRO A 253 3.58 6.54 -30.15
C PRO A 253 4.29 6.18 -28.83
N ARG A 254 4.40 4.88 -28.53
CA ARG A 254 5.09 4.35 -27.36
C ARG A 254 6.56 4.12 -27.68
N ARG A 255 7.44 4.54 -26.77
CA ARG A 255 8.89 4.59 -27.01
C ARG A 255 9.70 3.72 -26.08
N SER A 256 9.11 3.19 -25.00
CA SER A 256 9.83 2.37 -24.03
C SER A 256 8.90 1.28 -23.48
N TRP A 257 9.16 0.03 -23.87
CA TRP A 257 8.25 -1.09 -23.62
C TRP A 257 8.88 -2.12 -22.70
N LEU A 258 8.09 -2.66 -21.79
CA LEU A 258 8.47 -3.77 -20.92
C LEU A 258 7.47 -4.91 -21.09
N LEU A 259 7.96 -6.08 -21.51
CA LEU A 259 7.12 -7.23 -21.83
C LEU A 259 7.40 -8.36 -20.83
N PHE A 260 6.39 -8.76 -20.06
CA PHE A 260 6.46 -9.86 -19.10
C PHE A 260 6.03 -11.16 -19.75
N CYS A 261 6.97 -12.07 -19.97
CA CYS A 261 6.77 -13.31 -20.72
C CYS A 261 6.48 -14.52 -19.81
N ALA A 262 5.95 -15.59 -20.41
CA ALA A 262 5.55 -16.81 -19.72
C ALA A 262 6.72 -17.78 -19.41
N GLY A 263 7.90 -17.54 -19.97
CA GLY A 263 9.10 -18.34 -19.80
C GLY A 263 10.29 -17.68 -20.46
N VAL A 264 11.49 -18.21 -20.23
CA VAL A 264 12.73 -17.69 -20.85
C VAL A 264 12.70 -17.86 -22.36
N ASP A 265 12.34 -19.07 -22.85
CA ASP A 265 12.24 -19.33 -24.29
C ASP A 265 11.21 -18.42 -24.95
N HIS A 266 10.05 -18.25 -24.30
CA HIS A 266 9.02 -17.32 -24.77
C HIS A 266 9.53 -15.88 -24.83
N ALA A 267 10.34 -15.44 -23.87
CA ALA A 267 10.93 -14.10 -23.89
C ALA A 267 11.87 -13.91 -25.08
N PHE A 268 12.66 -14.93 -25.43
CA PHE A 268 13.48 -14.90 -26.65
C PHE A 268 12.62 -14.92 -27.93
N SER A 269 11.58 -15.75 -28.00
CA SER A 269 10.66 -15.80 -29.13
C SER A 269 9.97 -14.44 -29.39
N VAL A 270 9.53 -13.77 -28.31
CA VAL A 270 8.92 -12.43 -28.38
C VAL A 270 9.94 -11.37 -28.82
N ARG A 271 11.17 -11.42 -28.28
CA ARG A 271 12.27 -10.52 -28.68
C ARG A 271 12.54 -10.62 -30.17
N ASP A 272 12.71 -11.84 -30.67
CA ASP A 272 13.04 -12.09 -32.06
C ASP A 272 11.90 -11.64 -33.01
N ALA A 273 10.65 -11.90 -32.62
CA ALA A 273 9.49 -11.40 -33.35
C ALA A 273 9.40 -9.86 -33.39
N ILE A 274 9.80 -9.16 -32.33
CA ILE A 274 9.88 -7.69 -32.28
C ILE A 274 10.99 -7.18 -33.18
N ARG A 275 12.18 -7.82 -33.15
CA ARG A 275 13.32 -7.49 -34.02
C ARG A 275 13.03 -7.67 -35.50
N GLU A 276 12.33 -8.76 -35.88
CA GLU A 276 11.85 -9.00 -37.24
C GLU A 276 10.99 -7.87 -37.81
N ARG A 277 10.32 -7.10 -36.90
CA ARG A 277 9.49 -5.93 -37.25
C ARG A 277 10.22 -4.60 -37.18
N GLY A 278 11.55 -4.62 -37.00
CA GLY A 278 12.42 -3.46 -37.07
C GLY A 278 12.55 -2.66 -35.74
N TYR A 279 12.07 -3.18 -34.60
CA TYR A 279 12.25 -2.53 -33.31
C TYR A 279 13.41 -3.15 -32.54
N SER A 280 14.15 -2.31 -31.80
CA SER A 280 15.22 -2.80 -30.93
C SER A 280 14.64 -3.46 -29.68
N CYS A 281 15.08 -4.68 -29.39
CA CYS A 281 14.60 -5.47 -28.27
C CYS A 281 15.71 -6.35 -27.71
N GLU A 282 15.83 -6.41 -26.37
CA GLU A 282 16.68 -7.36 -25.65
C GLU A 282 15.89 -8.17 -24.65
N THR A 283 16.45 -9.30 -24.22
CA THR A 283 15.84 -10.18 -23.22
C THR A 283 16.60 -10.10 -21.89
N VAL A 284 15.86 -10.03 -20.79
CA VAL A 284 16.44 -10.10 -19.43
C VAL A 284 15.80 -11.27 -18.66
N HIS A 285 16.66 -12.12 -18.05
CA HIS A 285 16.23 -13.26 -17.24
C HIS A 285 17.19 -13.55 -16.08
N GLY A 286 16.78 -14.41 -15.15
CA GLY A 286 17.52 -14.67 -13.91
C GLY A 286 18.89 -15.32 -14.09
N GLY A 287 19.09 -16.11 -15.18
CA GLY A 287 20.36 -16.76 -15.50
C GLY A 287 21.39 -15.87 -16.22
N MET A 288 21.11 -14.58 -16.43
CA MET A 288 21.98 -13.65 -17.12
C MET A 288 23.00 -13.04 -16.16
N GLU A 289 24.21 -12.75 -16.66
CA GLU A 289 25.22 -12.02 -15.89
C GLU A 289 24.73 -10.62 -15.48
N LYS A 290 25.10 -10.21 -14.25
CA LYS A 290 24.65 -8.92 -13.69
C LYS A 290 25.09 -7.73 -14.54
N GLY A 291 26.32 -7.77 -15.09
CA GLY A 291 26.89 -6.70 -15.93
C GLY A 291 26.08 -6.51 -17.21
N GLU A 292 25.81 -7.60 -17.94
CA GLU A 292 25.01 -7.61 -19.16
C GLU A 292 23.58 -7.12 -18.90
N ARG A 293 22.93 -7.64 -17.85
CA ARG A 293 21.60 -7.20 -17.45
C ARG A 293 21.55 -5.70 -17.16
N ASN A 294 22.52 -5.16 -16.42
CA ASN A 294 22.57 -3.75 -16.11
C ASN A 294 22.76 -2.90 -17.37
N GLN A 295 23.58 -3.33 -18.32
CA GLN A 295 23.77 -2.61 -19.58
C GLN A 295 22.47 -2.53 -20.38
N ILE A 296 21.72 -3.63 -20.51
CA ILE A 296 20.41 -3.65 -21.19
C ILE A 296 19.43 -2.68 -20.53
N LEU A 297 19.42 -2.64 -19.20
CA LEU A 297 18.54 -1.74 -18.47
C LEU A 297 18.94 -0.27 -18.63
N GLU A 298 20.24 0.04 -18.67
CA GLU A 298 20.72 1.41 -18.96
C GLU A 298 20.39 1.83 -20.40
N ASP A 299 20.51 0.93 -21.37
CA ASP A 299 20.14 1.19 -22.75
C ASP A 299 18.61 1.43 -22.90
N LEU A 300 17.78 0.72 -22.14
CA LEU A 300 16.33 1.01 -22.06
C LEU A 300 16.06 2.35 -21.36
N LYS A 301 16.73 2.66 -20.26
CA LYS A 301 16.58 3.93 -19.53
C LYS A 301 17.03 5.13 -20.37
N SER A 302 18.11 5.00 -21.12
CA SER A 302 18.62 6.06 -22.01
C SER A 302 17.79 6.21 -23.30
N GLY A 303 17.03 5.20 -23.67
CA GLY A 303 16.23 5.16 -24.91
C GLY A 303 17.01 4.72 -26.14
N LYS A 304 18.20 4.15 -25.98
CA LYS A 304 18.91 3.45 -27.03
C LYS A 304 18.20 2.15 -27.43
N LEU A 305 17.49 1.55 -26.46
CA LEU A 305 16.70 0.35 -26.63
C LEU A 305 15.21 0.71 -26.51
N THR A 306 14.38 0.23 -27.44
CA THR A 306 12.93 0.48 -27.42
C THR A 306 12.23 -0.44 -26.45
N SER A 307 12.62 -1.72 -26.39
CA SER A 307 11.87 -2.73 -25.65
C SER A 307 12.75 -3.75 -24.97
N VAL A 308 12.23 -4.28 -23.86
CA VAL A 308 12.83 -5.41 -23.13
C VAL A 308 11.77 -6.45 -22.84
N THR A 309 12.05 -7.70 -23.22
CA THR A 309 11.31 -8.87 -22.75
C THR A 309 11.93 -9.41 -21.49
N ASN A 310 11.11 -9.92 -20.56
CA ASN A 310 11.66 -10.47 -19.32
C ASN A 310 10.85 -11.66 -18.79
N PHE A 311 11.55 -12.52 -18.02
CA PHE A 311 10.94 -13.59 -17.24
C PHE A 311 11.63 -13.72 -15.88
N GLY A 312 10.83 -13.73 -14.81
CA GLY A 312 11.28 -13.97 -13.44
C GLY A 312 12.08 -12.83 -12.80
N VAL A 313 12.33 -11.73 -13.52
CA VAL A 313 13.08 -10.56 -13.08
C VAL A 313 12.33 -9.27 -13.41
N LEU A 314 12.86 -8.11 -13.04
CA LEU A 314 12.28 -6.77 -13.29
C LEU A 314 10.91 -6.49 -12.65
N THR A 315 10.40 -7.40 -11.83
CA THR A 315 9.19 -7.17 -11.02
C THR A 315 9.50 -6.37 -9.76
N THR A 316 10.75 -6.44 -9.27
CA THR A 316 11.27 -5.68 -8.13
C THR A 316 12.59 -4.99 -8.50
N GLY A 317 13.01 -3.98 -7.74
CA GLY A 317 14.35 -3.40 -7.81
C GLY A 317 14.72 -2.58 -9.05
N THR A 318 13.81 -2.36 -10.03
CA THR A 318 14.16 -1.68 -11.28
C THR A 318 13.44 -0.34 -11.39
N ASN A 319 14.20 0.76 -11.58
CA ASN A 319 13.64 2.11 -11.74
C ASN A 319 13.81 2.61 -13.18
N ILE A 320 12.78 2.40 -14.02
CA ILE A 320 12.74 2.86 -15.41
C ILE A 320 11.59 3.86 -15.54
N LYS A 321 11.90 5.15 -15.48
CA LYS A 321 10.89 6.22 -15.51
C LYS A 321 10.19 6.36 -16.87
N ARG A 322 10.90 6.05 -17.98
CA ARG A 322 10.37 6.23 -19.34
C ARG A 322 9.34 5.18 -19.78
N LEU A 323 9.12 4.09 -19.07
CA LEU A 323 8.19 3.04 -19.49
C LEU A 323 6.80 3.62 -19.78
N ASP A 324 6.37 3.52 -21.02
CA ASP A 324 5.09 4.00 -21.54
C ASP A 324 4.23 2.89 -22.15
N LEU A 325 4.75 1.64 -22.21
CA LEU A 325 3.99 0.45 -22.54
C LEU A 325 4.43 -0.75 -21.69
N ILE A 326 3.47 -1.48 -21.17
CA ILE A 326 3.65 -2.78 -20.51
C ILE A 326 2.77 -3.82 -21.22
N ALA A 327 3.36 -4.95 -21.62
CA ALA A 327 2.62 -6.09 -22.13
C ALA A 327 2.72 -7.26 -21.16
N LEU A 328 1.58 -7.76 -20.70
CA LEU A 328 1.48 -8.91 -19.81
C LEU A 328 1.23 -10.17 -20.64
N LEU A 329 2.30 -10.74 -21.21
CA LEU A 329 2.30 -11.97 -22.02
C LEU A 329 2.39 -13.22 -21.14
N ARG A 330 1.84 -13.14 -19.96
CA ARG A 330 1.72 -14.23 -18.99
C ARG A 330 0.51 -14.06 -18.10
N ALA A 331 -0.05 -15.17 -17.64
CA ALA A 331 -1.01 -15.16 -16.54
C ALA A 331 -0.27 -15.33 -15.20
N THR A 332 -0.83 -14.77 -14.12
CA THR A 332 -0.41 -15.02 -12.75
C THR A 332 -1.61 -15.16 -11.82
N ASP A 333 -1.51 -15.99 -10.79
CA ASP A 333 -2.47 -16.04 -9.68
C ASP A 333 -2.00 -15.15 -8.51
N SER A 334 -0.76 -14.66 -8.55
CA SER A 334 -0.24 -13.73 -7.56
C SER A 334 -0.71 -12.30 -7.85
N THR A 335 -1.60 -11.80 -6.99
CA THR A 335 -2.06 -10.41 -7.02
C THR A 335 -0.91 -9.42 -6.82
N GLN A 336 0.05 -9.77 -5.98
CA GLN A 336 1.26 -8.97 -5.73
C GLN A 336 2.10 -8.83 -6.99
N LEU A 337 2.37 -9.95 -7.68
CA LEU A 337 3.12 -9.93 -8.93
C LEU A 337 2.44 -9.07 -10.00
N TYR A 338 1.11 -9.20 -10.12
CA TYR A 338 0.32 -8.36 -11.02
C TYR A 338 0.46 -6.87 -10.70
N VAL A 339 0.30 -6.48 -9.43
CA VAL A 339 0.43 -5.08 -8.99
C VAL A 339 1.86 -4.56 -9.20
N GLN A 340 2.88 -5.38 -8.95
CA GLN A 340 4.28 -5.01 -9.20
C GLN A 340 4.58 -4.83 -10.69
N MET A 341 4.10 -5.72 -11.57
CA MET A 341 4.27 -5.60 -13.01
C MET A 341 3.66 -4.28 -13.53
N CYS A 342 2.41 -4.02 -13.20
CA CYS A 342 1.71 -2.80 -13.63
C CYS A 342 2.31 -1.53 -12.99
N GLY A 343 2.72 -1.61 -11.74
CA GLY A 343 3.35 -0.51 -10.99
C GLY A 343 4.67 0.00 -11.59
N ARG A 344 5.29 -0.75 -12.51
CA ARG A 344 6.47 -0.25 -13.25
C ARG A 344 6.11 0.91 -14.18
N GLY A 345 4.90 0.93 -14.72
CA GLY A 345 4.40 1.97 -15.62
C GLY A 345 3.99 3.27 -14.94
N THR A 346 3.75 3.25 -13.64
CA THR A 346 3.20 4.43 -12.92
C THR A 346 4.22 5.52 -12.61
N ARG A 347 5.50 5.30 -12.85
CA ARG A 347 6.54 6.30 -12.57
C ARG A 347 6.47 7.48 -13.53
N LEU A 348 6.64 8.68 -12.99
CA LEU A 348 6.74 9.91 -13.78
C LEU A 348 8.07 9.99 -14.52
N LEU A 349 8.08 10.56 -15.71
CA LEU A 349 9.28 10.94 -16.46
C LEU A 349 9.66 12.40 -16.15
N GLY A 350 9.88 12.70 -14.90
CA GLY A 350 10.17 14.00 -14.31
C GLY A 350 9.84 13.98 -12.83
N ASP A 351 9.81 15.12 -12.20
CA ASP A 351 9.48 15.27 -10.78
C ASP A 351 7.98 15.55 -10.57
N THR A 352 7.31 16.14 -11.58
CA THR A 352 5.87 16.38 -11.60
C THR A 352 5.19 15.71 -12.80
N TYR A 353 3.88 15.60 -12.77
CA TYR A 353 3.11 15.01 -13.86
C TYR A 353 3.15 15.90 -15.12
N GLU A 354 3.10 17.21 -14.95
CA GLU A 354 3.22 18.17 -16.04
C GLU A 354 4.57 18.07 -16.74
N GLU A 355 5.63 17.86 -15.96
CA GLU A 355 6.96 17.62 -16.50
C GLU A 355 7.03 16.27 -17.23
N SER A 356 6.40 15.23 -16.70
CA SER A 356 6.30 13.93 -17.35
C SER A 356 5.62 14.03 -18.72
N ILE A 357 4.53 14.81 -18.83
CA ILE A 357 3.85 15.08 -20.11
C ILE A 357 4.79 15.82 -21.07
N ARG A 358 5.46 16.88 -20.63
CA ARG A 358 6.42 17.63 -21.45
C ARG A 358 7.57 16.77 -21.97
N ASN A 359 7.99 15.80 -21.18
CA ASN A 359 9.04 14.84 -21.53
C ASN A 359 8.52 13.67 -22.39
N GLY A 360 7.23 13.68 -22.75
CA GLY A 360 6.60 12.74 -23.68
C GLY A 360 5.99 11.50 -23.02
N LYS A 361 5.76 11.52 -21.70
CA LYS A 361 5.04 10.45 -21.01
C LYS A 361 3.83 11.01 -20.25
N GLU A 362 2.66 10.90 -20.86
CA GLU A 362 1.38 11.28 -20.28
C GLU A 362 0.73 10.12 -19.50
N ASP A 363 0.83 8.90 -20.04
CA ASP A 363 0.30 7.67 -19.44
C ASP A 363 1.21 6.47 -19.75
N CYS A 364 0.87 5.30 -19.20
CA CYS A 364 1.46 4.04 -19.60
C CYS A 364 0.37 3.08 -20.08
N LEU A 365 0.50 2.61 -21.33
CA LEU A 365 -0.40 1.63 -21.92
C LEU A 365 -0.11 0.24 -21.35
N VAL A 366 -1.12 -0.45 -20.86
CA VAL A 366 -1.03 -1.84 -20.40
C VAL A 366 -1.89 -2.74 -21.30
N LEU A 367 -1.24 -3.72 -21.93
CA LEU A 367 -1.87 -4.73 -22.76
C LEU A 367 -1.85 -6.07 -21.99
N ASP A 368 -3.02 -6.57 -21.61
CA ASP A 368 -3.14 -7.80 -20.81
C ASP A 368 -3.58 -8.99 -21.65
N PHE A 369 -2.60 -9.79 -22.09
CA PHE A 369 -2.84 -11.04 -22.81
C PHE A 369 -3.11 -12.22 -21.84
N GLY A 370 -2.74 -12.07 -20.56
CA GLY A 370 -2.87 -13.10 -19.53
C GLY A 370 -4.21 -13.12 -18.79
N GLY A 371 -5.10 -12.15 -19.05
CA GLY A 371 -6.36 -12.01 -18.31
C GLY A 371 -6.17 -11.69 -16.83
N ASN A 372 -5.06 -11.02 -16.48
CA ASN A 372 -4.70 -10.71 -15.12
C ASN A 372 -5.63 -9.68 -14.51
N VAL A 373 -5.98 -8.63 -15.27
CA VAL A 373 -6.92 -7.59 -14.84
C VAL A 373 -8.29 -8.19 -14.53
N ARG A 374 -8.76 -9.15 -15.34
CA ARG A 374 -10.01 -9.87 -15.07
C ARG A 374 -9.93 -10.73 -13.82
N ARG A 375 -8.79 -11.36 -13.57
CA ARG A 375 -8.57 -12.27 -12.43
C ARG A 375 -8.41 -11.53 -11.11
N HIS A 376 -7.71 -10.39 -11.10
CA HIS A 376 -7.35 -9.64 -9.90
C HIS A 376 -8.15 -8.36 -9.71
N GLY A 377 -8.88 -7.91 -10.72
CA GLY A 377 -9.53 -6.60 -10.75
C GLY A 377 -8.61 -5.47 -11.23
N PRO A 378 -9.15 -4.25 -11.38
CA PRO A 378 -8.35 -3.06 -11.67
C PRO A 378 -7.29 -2.82 -10.59
N ILE A 379 -6.14 -2.27 -10.97
CA ILE A 379 -4.99 -2.12 -10.07
C ILE A 379 -5.27 -1.24 -8.85
N ASP A 380 -6.19 -0.31 -8.96
CA ASP A 380 -6.64 0.58 -7.89
C ASP A 380 -7.77 -0.02 -7.03
N ARG A 381 -8.26 -1.21 -7.39
CA ARG A 381 -9.32 -1.97 -6.69
C ARG A 381 -9.08 -3.47 -6.75
N VAL A 382 -7.88 -3.88 -6.40
CA VAL A 382 -7.51 -5.28 -6.44
C VAL A 382 -8.39 -6.12 -5.50
N THR A 383 -8.88 -7.25 -5.99
CA THR A 383 -9.69 -8.19 -5.21
C THR A 383 -8.79 -9.19 -4.50
N ILE A 384 -8.78 -9.16 -3.17
CA ILE A 384 -8.07 -10.14 -2.35
C ILE A 384 -8.94 -11.39 -2.23
N LYS A 385 -8.50 -12.51 -2.81
CA LYS A 385 -9.19 -13.79 -2.67
C LYS A 385 -8.90 -14.40 -1.31
N LYS A 386 -9.95 -14.64 -0.52
CA LYS A 386 -9.82 -15.45 0.71
C LYS A 386 -9.71 -16.93 0.34
N PRO A 387 -8.86 -17.72 1.03
CA PRO A 387 -8.80 -19.17 0.80
C PRO A 387 -10.19 -19.81 0.93
N GLY A 388 -10.59 -20.62 -0.05
CA GLY A 388 -11.79 -21.48 0.03
C GLY A 388 -13.12 -20.90 -0.48
N LYS A 389 -13.18 -19.69 -1.04
CA LYS A 389 -14.37 -19.20 -1.74
C LYS A 389 -14.05 -18.87 -3.18
N GLY A 390 -14.70 -19.57 -4.11
CA GLY A 390 -14.64 -19.26 -5.54
C GLY A 390 -15.02 -17.80 -5.76
N GLY A 391 -14.08 -16.98 -6.20
CA GLY A 391 -14.31 -15.57 -6.50
C GLY A 391 -14.95 -15.45 -7.88
N GLY A 392 -16.09 -14.75 -7.97
CA GLY A 392 -16.62 -14.28 -9.25
C GLY A 392 -15.66 -13.31 -9.93
N GLU A 393 -15.65 -13.33 -11.25
CA GLU A 393 -14.86 -12.39 -12.06
C GLU A 393 -15.39 -10.96 -11.91
N ALA A 394 -14.50 -9.97 -11.99
CA ALA A 394 -14.91 -8.58 -12.01
C ALA A 394 -15.71 -8.29 -13.29
N PRO A 395 -16.94 -7.73 -13.21
CA PRO A 395 -17.76 -7.48 -14.39
C PRO A 395 -17.19 -6.30 -15.21
N VAL A 396 -16.90 -6.53 -16.48
CA VAL A 396 -16.37 -5.52 -17.40
C VAL A 396 -17.04 -5.60 -18.76
N LYS A 397 -17.04 -4.46 -19.49
CA LYS A 397 -17.49 -4.34 -20.87
C LYS A 397 -16.49 -3.52 -21.68
N GLU A 398 -16.47 -3.79 -22.99
CA GLU A 398 -15.71 -3.02 -23.96
C GLU A 398 -16.58 -1.89 -24.52
N CYS A 399 -16.02 -0.72 -24.69
CA CYS A 399 -16.67 0.39 -25.34
C CYS A 399 -16.69 0.14 -26.86
N PRO A 400 -17.87 0.13 -27.53
CA PRO A 400 -17.94 -0.12 -28.95
C PRO A 400 -17.34 1.00 -29.80
N THR A 401 -17.13 2.19 -29.24
CA THR A 401 -16.65 3.37 -29.97
C THR A 401 -15.12 3.51 -29.91
N CYS A 402 -14.51 3.34 -28.72
CA CYS A 402 -13.08 3.55 -28.55
C CYS A 402 -12.33 2.30 -28.09
N HIS A 403 -13.01 1.18 -27.99
CA HIS A 403 -12.47 -0.12 -27.53
C HIS A 403 -11.84 -0.10 -26.12
N SER A 404 -12.08 0.94 -25.35
CA SER A 404 -11.66 1.00 -23.96
C SER A 404 -12.41 -0.01 -23.12
N LEU A 405 -11.67 -0.64 -22.20
CA LEU A 405 -12.23 -1.61 -21.28
C LEU A 405 -12.69 -0.90 -20.02
N ILE A 406 -13.98 -0.98 -19.71
CA ILE A 406 -14.60 -0.24 -18.62
C ILE A 406 -15.39 -1.17 -17.71
N PHE A 407 -15.58 -0.76 -16.45
CA PHE A 407 -16.44 -1.50 -15.53
C PHE A 407 -17.86 -1.65 -16.10
N ALA A 408 -18.44 -2.87 -16.05
CA ALA A 408 -19.71 -3.17 -16.69
C ALA A 408 -20.91 -2.34 -16.18
N GLY A 409 -20.82 -1.83 -14.93
CA GLY A 409 -21.84 -0.99 -14.32
C GLY A 409 -21.86 0.48 -14.78
N LEU A 410 -20.91 0.92 -15.60
CA LEU A 410 -20.88 2.31 -16.08
C LEU A 410 -21.93 2.51 -17.18
N SER A 411 -22.66 3.60 -17.11
CA SER A 411 -23.63 4.02 -18.12
C SER A 411 -23.00 4.85 -19.25
N GLU A 412 -21.77 5.34 -19.04
CA GLU A 412 -21.03 6.17 -20.00
C GLU A 412 -19.55 5.81 -20.00
N CYS A 413 -18.91 5.79 -21.17
CA CYS A 413 -17.50 5.53 -21.31
C CYS A 413 -16.69 6.75 -20.85
N PRO A 414 -15.76 6.61 -19.86
CA PRO A 414 -14.98 7.73 -19.37
C PRO A 414 -13.95 8.27 -20.36
N ASP A 415 -13.58 7.45 -21.38
CA ASP A 415 -12.55 7.81 -22.35
C ASP A 415 -13.11 8.52 -23.58
N CYS A 416 -14.35 8.22 -23.99
CA CYS A 416 -14.93 8.82 -25.21
C CYS A 416 -16.37 9.33 -25.05
N GLY A 417 -16.97 9.23 -23.87
CA GLY A 417 -18.33 9.70 -23.61
C GLY A 417 -19.45 8.83 -24.22
N HIS A 418 -19.15 7.65 -24.76
CA HIS A 418 -20.17 6.75 -25.32
C HIS A 418 -21.15 6.31 -24.22
N LYS A 419 -22.46 6.53 -24.44
CA LYS A 419 -23.53 6.11 -23.53
C LYS A 419 -23.99 4.70 -23.86
N PHE A 420 -24.02 3.82 -22.85
CA PHE A 420 -24.46 2.44 -23.00
C PHE A 420 -25.95 2.32 -22.74
N GLU A 421 -26.69 1.72 -23.66
CA GLU A 421 -28.07 1.32 -23.41
C GLU A 421 -28.09 0.13 -22.44
N ARG A 422 -29.07 0.10 -21.52
CA ARG A 422 -29.24 -0.98 -20.55
C ARG A 422 -29.84 -2.20 -21.24
N ASP A 423 -29.00 -3.12 -21.69
CA ASP A 423 -29.46 -4.45 -22.10
C ASP A 423 -29.61 -5.37 -20.88
N VAL A 424 -30.79 -5.93 -20.72
CA VAL A 424 -31.12 -6.99 -19.77
C VAL A 424 -30.74 -8.32 -20.42
N GLU A 425 -29.81 -9.03 -19.76
CA GLU A 425 -29.38 -10.42 -19.96
C GLU A 425 -28.58 -10.81 -21.22
N LYS A 426 -27.32 -11.23 -20.98
CA LYS A 426 -26.72 -12.38 -21.68
C LYS A 426 -25.59 -13.03 -20.89
N ASN A 427 -25.61 -14.35 -20.82
CA ASN A 427 -24.62 -15.24 -20.21
C ASN A 427 -23.20 -15.02 -20.76
N ILE A 428 -22.23 -14.82 -19.85
CA ILE A 428 -20.83 -14.52 -20.17
C ILE A 428 -20.07 -15.81 -20.40
N LYS A 429 -19.52 -15.99 -21.59
CA LYS A 429 -18.52 -17.03 -21.91
C LYS A 429 -17.12 -16.55 -21.51
N GLN A 430 -16.34 -17.43 -20.91
CA GLN A 430 -14.99 -17.16 -20.38
C GLN A 430 -13.98 -16.90 -21.49
N THR A 431 -13.62 -15.64 -21.71
CA THR A 431 -12.50 -15.19 -22.55
C THR A 431 -11.66 -14.13 -21.86
N ALA A 432 -10.36 -14.06 -22.15
CA ALA A 432 -9.34 -13.44 -21.32
C ALA A 432 -9.18 -11.90 -21.36
N ASP A 433 -10.08 -11.11 -21.93
CA ASP A 433 -9.59 -9.91 -22.58
C ASP A 433 -10.24 -8.55 -22.28
N VAL A 434 -11.11 -8.44 -21.29
CA VAL A 434 -12.04 -7.30 -21.28
C VAL A 434 -12.07 -6.52 -19.96
N THR A 435 -10.98 -6.47 -19.18
CA THR A 435 -10.97 -5.77 -17.89
C THR A 435 -10.03 -4.57 -17.89
N PRO A 436 -10.52 -3.34 -17.52
CA PRO A 436 -9.68 -2.15 -17.46
C PRO A 436 -8.65 -2.25 -16.33
N ILE A 437 -7.45 -1.75 -16.59
CA ILE A 437 -6.35 -1.74 -15.62
C ILE A 437 -6.61 -0.79 -14.45
N MET A 438 -7.37 0.29 -14.68
CA MET A 438 -7.83 1.22 -13.66
C MET A 438 -9.34 1.10 -13.48
N SER A 439 -9.83 1.18 -12.24
CA SER A 439 -11.26 1.21 -12.00
C SER A 439 -11.87 2.50 -12.55
N THR A 440 -12.76 2.37 -13.52
CA THR A 440 -13.43 3.51 -14.18
C THR A 440 -14.63 4.05 -13.40
N SER A 441 -15.04 3.39 -12.31
CA SER A 441 -16.07 3.92 -11.45
C SER A 441 -15.52 5.09 -10.65
N LYS A 442 -15.83 6.32 -11.06
CA LYS A 442 -15.84 7.44 -10.10
C LYS A 442 -16.74 7.02 -8.94
N PRO A 443 -16.30 7.24 -7.69
CA PRO A 443 -17.18 7.00 -6.56
C PRO A 443 -18.47 7.80 -6.77
N ASP A 444 -19.62 7.14 -6.68
CA ASP A 444 -20.89 7.81 -6.91
C ASP A 444 -21.22 8.73 -5.73
N TRP A 445 -21.59 9.97 -6.05
CA TRP A 445 -22.19 10.88 -5.08
C TRP A 445 -23.65 10.45 -4.84
N VAL A 446 -23.94 10.12 -3.58
CA VAL A 446 -25.27 9.65 -3.18
C VAL A 446 -25.92 10.72 -2.29
N PRO A 447 -27.12 11.22 -2.64
CA PRO A 447 -27.79 12.24 -1.85
C PRO A 447 -28.21 11.69 -0.49
N VAL A 448 -27.97 12.47 0.56
CA VAL A 448 -28.32 12.12 1.95
C VAL A 448 -29.63 12.78 2.34
N LYS A 449 -30.59 11.98 2.77
CA LYS A 449 -31.88 12.46 3.28
C LYS A 449 -31.83 12.80 4.77
N ARG A 450 -31.03 12.07 5.54
CA ARG A 450 -30.93 12.23 7.00
C ARG A 450 -29.61 11.67 7.51
N ARG A 451 -29.01 12.35 8.46
CA ARG A 451 -27.85 11.91 9.25
C ARG A 451 -28.30 11.60 10.68
N THR A 452 -28.00 10.40 11.19
CA THR A 452 -28.40 9.97 12.52
C THR A 452 -27.17 9.54 13.32
N PHE A 453 -27.07 9.99 14.55
CA PHE A 453 -25.99 9.67 15.47
C PHE A 453 -26.47 8.64 16.49
N TYR A 454 -25.73 7.53 16.63
CA TYR A 454 -25.99 6.47 17.59
C TYR A 454 -24.81 6.29 18.53
N ARG A 455 -25.05 6.17 19.81
CA ARG A 455 -24.02 5.70 20.75
C ARG A 455 -23.70 4.23 20.44
N HIS A 456 -22.42 3.91 20.39
CA HIS A 456 -21.93 2.55 20.15
C HIS A 456 -20.96 2.16 21.26
N ASP A 457 -21.43 1.28 22.16
CA ASP A 457 -20.64 0.76 23.28
C ASP A 457 -20.01 -0.58 22.86
N LYS A 458 -18.68 -0.69 23.06
CA LYS A 458 -17.92 -1.89 22.78
C LYS A 458 -17.60 -2.58 24.11
N PRO A 459 -17.90 -3.87 24.30
CA PRO A 459 -17.57 -4.55 25.55
C PRO A 459 -16.07 -4.45 25.84
N GLY A 460 -15.70 -3.86 27.00
CA GLY A 460 -14.30 -3.68 27.42
C GLY A 460 -13.52 -2.59 26.67
N GLY A 461 -14.14 -1.82 25.79
CA GLY A 461 -13.48 -0.79 25.00
C GLY A 461 -14.07 0.61 25.24
N THR A 462 -13.33 1.65 24.78
CA THR A 462 -13.82 3.03 24.78
C THR A 462 -15.02 3.16 23.85
N PRO A 463 -16.12 3.80 24.28
CA PRO A 463 -17.30 3.95 23.43
C PRO A 463 -17.05 4.91 22.26
N SER A 464 -17.81 4.73 21.18
CA SER A 464 -17.75 5.55 19.97
C SER A 464 -19.13 6.00 19.52
N ILE A 465 -19.20 6.82 18.47
CA ILE A 465 -20.45 7.23 17.85
C ILE A 465 -20.51 6.60 16.45
N ARG A 466 -21.58 5.88 16.15
CA ARG A 466 -21.92 5.45 14.82
C ARG A 466 -22.76 6.52 14.15
N VAL A 467 -22.27 7.08 13.05
CA VAL A 467 -22.99 8.03 12.22
C VAL A 467 -23.61 7.27 11.04
N GLU A 468 -24.92 7.37 10.87
CA GLU A 468 -25.64 6.77 9.75
C GLU A 468 -26.18 7.83 8.81
N TYR A 469 -25.92 7.65 7.52
CA TYR A 469 -26.40 8.49 6.43
C TYR A 469 -27.48 7.72 5.65
N LEU A 470 -28.72 8.17 5.74
CA LEU A 470 -29.82 7.58 5.00
C LEU A 470 -29.84 8.13 3.57
N CYS A 471 -29.58 7.27 2.60
CA CYS A 471 -29.54 7.56 1.18
C CYS A 471 -30.61 6.74 0.46
N GLY A 472 -31.75 7.37 0.15
CA GLY A 472 -32.90 6.64 -0.37
C GLY A 472 -33.47 5.65 0.65
N SER A 473 -33.37 4.35 0.35
CA SER A 473 -33.74 3.23 1.23
C SER A 473 -32.53 2.54 1.90
N VAL A 474 -31.31 2.98 1.62
CA VAL A 474 -30.08 2.37 2.13
C VAL A 474 -29.40 3.31 3.12
N SER A 475 -28.84 2.76 4.20
CA SER A 475 -28.04 3.51 5.17
C SER A 475 -26.56 3.15 5.07
N HIS A 476 -25.71 4.18 4.97
CA HIS A 476 -24.25 4.05 5.03
C HIS A 476 -23.76 4.50 6.40
N LYS A 477 -22.70 3.87 6.92
CA LYS A 477 -22.27 4.02 8.31
C LYS A 477 -20.79 4.37 8.39
N GLU A 478 -20.46 5.27 9.31
CA GLU A 478 -19.08 5.50 9.74
C GLU A 478 -19.01 5.61 11.26
N TRP A 479 -17.81 5.50 11.83
CA TRP A 479 -17.58 5.61 13.27
C TRP A 479 -16.67 6.79 13.56
N ILE A 480 -17.09 7.61 14.54
CA ILE A 480 -16.32 8.73 15.05
C ILE A 480 -16.06 8.52 16.54
N CYS A 481 -14.91 8.95 17.02
CA CYS A 481 -14.36 8.51 18.29
C CYS A 481 -13.95 9.71 19.21
N PRO A 482 -14.94 10.42 19.82
CA PRO A 482 -14.64 11.61 20.61
C PRO A 482 -13.85 11.33 21.91
N GLU A 483 -14.08 10.17 22.55
CA GLU A 483 -13.47 9.81 23.84
C GLU A 483 -12.19 8.97 23.72
N HIS A 484 -11.78 8.67 22.49
CA HIS A 484 -10.53 7.97 22.22
C HIS A 484 -9.33 8.92 22.28
N LYS A 485 -8.12 8.34 22.33
CA LYS A 485 -6.86 9.07 22.23
C LYS A 485 -6.19 8.82 20.88
N GLY A 486 -5.14 9.58 20.59
CA GLY A 486 -4.29 9.38 19.41
C GLY A 486 -5.02 9.52 18.09
N TYR A 487 -4.70 8.65 17.12
CA TYR A 487 -5.20 8.71 15.74
C TYR A 487 -6.73 8.75 15.64
N ALA A 488 -7.43 7.96 16.45
CA ALA A 488 -8.89 7.93 16.44
C ALA A 488 -9.50 9.29 16.88
N ARG A 489 -8.87 9.95 17.85
CA ARG A 489 -9.23 11.29 18.29
C ARG A 489 -8.93 12.32 17.20
N MET A 490 -7.74 12.33 16.61
CA MET A 490 -7.36 13.23 15.53
C MET A 490 -8.32 13.09 14.32
N LYS A 491 -8.68 11.85 13.96
CA LYS A 491 -9.65 11.59 12.89
C LYS A 491 -11.00 12.21 13.19
N PHE A 492 -11.46 12.13 14.44
CA PHE A 492 -12.69 12.77 14.88
C PHE A 492 -12.60 14.30 14.85
N GLU A 493 -11.52 14.90 15.32
CA GLU A 493 -11.29 16.35 15.28
C GLU A 493 -11.26 16.89 13.85
N LYS A 494 -10.58 16.17 12.95
CA LYS A 494 -10.58 16.47 11.50
C LYS A 494 -11.99 16.37 10.93
N TRP A 495 -12.71 15.30 11.27
CA TRP A 495 -14.09 15.09 10.86
C TRP A 495 -15.00 16.22 11.36
N TRP A 496 -14.89 16.61 12.64
CA TRP A 496 -15.65 17.68 13.27
C TRP A 496 -15.45 19.02 12.55
N ARG A 497 -14.21 19.42 12.35
CA ARG A 497 -13.85 20.64 11.62
C ARG A 497 -14.33 20.62 10.17
N GLN A 498 -14.19 19.51 9.48
CA GLN A 498 -14.69 19.35 8.11
C GLN A 498 -16.20 19.53 8.01
N HIS A 499 -16.95 19.16 9.04
CA HIS A 499 -18.41 19.35 9.09
C HIS A 499 -18.83 20.74 9.61
N GLY A 500 -17.91 21.66 9.76
CA GLY A 500 -18.17 23.04 10.17
C GLY A 500 -18.48 23.21 11.65
N GLY A 501 -18.08 22.24 12.47
CA GLY A 501 -18.15 22.36 13.91
C GLY A 501 -17.39 23.58 14.40
N LYS A 502 -18.03 24.39 15.27
CA LYS A 502 -17.42 25.59 15.88
C LYS A 502 -16.55 25.15 17.04
N ASP A 503 -15.52 25.93 17.32
CA ASP A 503 -14.58 25.75 18.40
C ASP A 503 -13.88 24.36 18.40
N ASP A 504 -13.25 24.01 19.51
CA ASP A 504 -12.61 22.71 19.66
C ASP A 504 -13.62 21.57 19.60
N ALA A 505 -13.20 20.46 18.98
CA ALA A 505 -14.03 19.28 18.87
C ALA A 505 -14.40 18.73 20.28
N PRO A 506 -15.63 18.28 20.49
CA PRO A 506 -16.09 17.76 21.78
C PRO A 506 -15.22 16.62 22.29
N PHE A 507 -15.04 16.51 23.62
CA PHE A 507 -14.27 15.44 24.24
C PHE A 507 -15.11 14.24 24.68
N THR A 508 -16.42 14.37 24.73
CA THR A 508 -17.31 13.30 25.17
C THR A 508 -18.39 13.03 24.12
N ILE A 509 -18.96 11.83 24.16
CA ILE A 509 -20.11 11.46 23.33
C ILE A 509 -21.30 12.36 23.61
N GLN A 510 -21.56 12.64 24.90
CA GLN A 510 -22.69 13.47 25.32
C GLN A 510 -22.57 14.89 24.80
N ASP A 511 -21.37 15.47 24.85
CA ASP A 511 -21.11 16.79 24.32
C ASP A 511 -21.18 16.81 22.79
N THR A 512 -20.70 15.76 22.12
CA THR A 512 -20.86 15.61 20.67
C THR A 512 -22.33 15.58 20.27
N PHE A 513 -23.18 14.89 21.03
CA PHE A 513 -24.61 14.82 20.75
C PHE A 513 -25.29 16.16 20.95
N SER A 514 -24.98 16.90 22.04
CA SER A 514 -25.57 18.21 22.31
C SER A 514 -25.20 19.24 21.25
N ARG A 515 -23.99 19.12 20.69
CA ARG A 515 -23.43 20.03 19.70
C ARG A 515 -23.61 19.56 18.25
N ALA A 516 -24.25 18.41 18.00
CA ALA A 516 -24.46 17.86 16.66
C ALA A 516 -25.24 18.82 15.74
N LYS A 517 -26.09 19.70 16.31
CA LYS A 517 -26.86 20.73 15.58
C LYS A 517 -25.99 21.87 15.02
N GLU A 518 -24.74 22.04 15.52
CA GLU A 518 -23.80 23.03 15.01
C GLU A 518 -23.19 22.62 13.66
N LEU A 519 -23.28 21.32 13.33
CA LEU A 519 -22.67 20.76 12.14
C LEU A 519 -23.49 21.09 10.89
N ARG A 520 -22.78 21.38 9.81
CA ARG A 520 -23.38 21.57 8.47
C ARG A 520 -24.08 20.30 8.03
N GLU A 521 -25.18 20.47 7.29
CA GLU A 521 -25.90 19.34 6.69
C GLU A 521 -25.01 18.59 5.69
N THR A 522 -25.21 17.28 5.60
CA THR A 522 -24.51 16.47 4.59
C THR A 522 -25.45 16.30 3.39
N ALA A 523 -25.17 17.02 2.30
CA ALA A 523 -26.00 16.97 1.10
C ALA A 523 -25.79 15.66 0.32
N GLU A 524 -24.54 15.26 0.13
CA GLU A 524 -24.17 14.03 -0.59
C GLU A 524 -22.97 13.38 0.09
N ILE A 525 -22.92 12.07 0.04
CA ILE A 525 -21.72 11.29 0.40
C ILE A 525 -21.20 10.55 -0.83
N MET A 526 -19.88 10.44 -0.90
CA MET A 526 -19.21 9.61 -1.87
C MET A 526 -18.86 8.29 -1.21
N ILE A 527 -19.41 7.21 -1.75
CA ILE A 527 -19.25 5.86 -1.20
C ILE A 527 -18.33 5.02 -2.07
N LYS A 528 -17.48 4.24 -1.43
CA LYS A 528 -16.59 3.28 -2.07
C LYS A 528 -16.87 1.89 -1.51
N ALA A 529 -16.97 0.89 -2.37
CA ALA A 529 -17.07 -0.49 -1.92
C ALA A 529 -15.73 -0.94 -1.32
N ASN A 530 -15.75 -1.41 -0.08
CA ASN A 530 -14.60 -1.98 0.61
C ASN A 530 -14.98 -3.40 1.07
N GLY A 531 -14.72 -4.38 0.21
CA GLY A 531 -15.11 -5.77 0.42
C GLY A 531 -16.62 -5.92 0.58
N LYS A 532 -17.09 -6.37 1.78
CA LYS A 532 -18.52 -6.50 2.11
C LYS A 532 -19.15 -5.21 2.62
N HIS A 533 -18.38 -4.15 2.82
CA HIS A 533 -18.83 -2.90 3.42
C HIS A 533 -18.63 -1.74 2.46
N TRP A 534 -19.42 -0.69 2.66
CA TRP A 534 -19.25 0.59 1.97
C TRP A 534 -18.49 1.54 2.88
N GLU A 535 -17.50 2.22 2.34
CA GLU A 535 -16.74 3.26 3.02
C GLU A 535 -17.13 4.63 2.48
N ILE A 536 -17.28 5.60 3.37
CA ILE A 536 -17.58 6.99 2.99
C ILE A 536 -16.24 7.70 2.83
N VAL A 537 -15.87 7.98 1.57
CA VAL A 537 -14.55 8.56 1.21
C VAL A 537 -14.58 10.07 1.08
N ALA A 538 -15.72 10.67 0.76
CA ALA A 538 -15.87 12.12 0.68
C ALA A 538 -17.31 12.55 1.00
N ARG A 539 -17.51 13.84 1.30
CA ARG A 539 -18.80 14.44 1.65
C ARG A 539 -18.92 15.82 1.02
N LYS A 540 -20.09 16.12 0.46
CA LYS A 540 -20.49 17.48 0.11
C LYS A 540 -21.40 18.00 1.21
N LEU A 541 -21.04 19.12 1.79
CA LEU A 541 -21.76 19.72 2.90
C LEU A 541 -22.57 20.92 2.39
N GLY A 542 -23.80 21.00 2.86
CA GLY A 542 -24.69 22.13 2.70
C GLY A 542 -24.42 23.24 3.73
N GLU A 543 -25.39 24.11 3.94
CA GLU A 543 -25.36 25.12 5.00
C GLU A 543 -25.73 24.48 6.36
N VAL A 544 -25.54 25.23 7.44
CA VAL A 544 -26.07 24.85 8.76
C VAL A 544 -27.59 25.01 8.69
N ALA A 545 -28.32 23.97 9.05
CA ALA A 545 -29.79 24.04 9.02
C ALA A 545 -30.33 25.08 10.02
N PRO A 546 -31.41 25.80 9.68
CA PRO A 546 -32.12 26.64 10.63
C PRO A 546 -32.55 25.86 11.88
N GLU A 547 -32.63 26.56 13.01
CA GLU A 547 -33.03 25.94 14.26
C GLU A 547 -34.42 25.24 14.11
N GLY A 548 -34.45 23.94 14.41
CA GLY A 548 -35.66 23.10 14.27
C GLY A 548 -35.83 22.34 12.95
N GLN A 549 -34.98 22.56 11.94
CA GLN A 549 -35.03 21.88 10.63
C GLN A 549 -33.81 20.98 10.33
N SER A 550 -32.96 20.72 11.32
CA SER A 550 -31.76 19.91 11.12
C SER A 550 -32.11 18.47 10.72
N GLN A 551 -31.46 17.98 9.64
CA GLN A 551 -31.49 16.58 9.23
C GLN A 551 -30.77 15.65 10.22
N SER A 552 -30.05 16.23 11.18
CA SER A 552 -29.29 15.47 12.17
C SER A 552 -30.15 15.08 13.35
N VAL A 553 -30.31 13.79 13.58
CA VAL A 553 -31.07 13.22 14.68
C VAL A 553 -30.13 12.45 15.60
N VAL A 554 -30.17 12.73 16.89
CA VAL A 554 -29.53 11.90 17.91
C VAL A 554 -30.51 10.81 18.30
N ALA A 555 -30.19 9.55 17.99
CA ALA A 555 -31.05 8.44 18.40
C ALA A 555 -30.99 8.26 19.93
N PRO A 556 -32.10 7.91 20.55
CA PRO A 556 -32.09 7.55 21.96
C PRO A 556 -31.08 6.42 22.19
N PRO A 557 -30.43 6.36 23.36
CA PRO A 557 -29.54 5.27 23.69
C PRO A 557 -30.27 3.94 23.49
N PRO A 558 -29.58 2.91 22.96
CA PRO A 558 -30.21 1.59 22.89
C PRO A 558 -30.61 1.17 24.29
N PRO A 559 -31.77 0.47 24.44
CA PRO A 559 -32.15 -0.04 25.74
C PRO A 559 -30.99 -0.84 26.35
N ASN A 560 -30.70 -0.58 27.61
CA ASN A 560 -29.65 -1.29 28.32
C ASN A 560 -29.87 -2.80 28.19
N ARG A 561 -28.80 -3.58 28.04
CA ARG A 561 -28.90 -5.05 27.95
C ARG A 561 -29.72 -5.62 29.10
N ASP A 562 -29.57 -5.07 30.29
CA ASP A 562 -30.28 -5.50 31.47
C ASP A 562 -31.78 -5.14 31.39
N ASP A 563 -32.14 -3.98 30.80
CA ASP A 563 -33.51 -3.63 30.51
C ASP A 563 -34.13 -4.53 29.43
N MET A 564 -33.37 -4.93 28.42
CA MET A 564 -33.83 -5.88 27.42
C MET A 564 -34.08 -7.28 28.01
N ILE A 565 -33.22 -7.74 28.93
CA ILE A 565 -33.39 -9.02 29.62
C ILE A 565 -34.61 -8.96 30.52
N ALA A 566 -34.77 -7.89 31.30
CA ALA A 566 -35.93 -7.69 32.14
C ALA A 566 -37.24 -7.64 31.32
N ARG A 567 -37.24 -6.92 30.18
CA ARG A 567 -38.40 -6.85 29.27
C ARG A 567 -38.71 -8.20 28.60
N ASN A 568 -37.67 -9.02 28.34
CA ASN A 568 -37.88 -10.38 27.81
C ASN A 568 -38.57 -11.28 28.85
N PHE A 569 -38.27 -11.15 30.15
CA PHE A 569 -39.04 -11.81 31.21
C PHE A 569 -40.48 -11.35 31.26
N GLU A 570 -40.77 -10.06 31.11
CA GLU A 570 -42.13 -9.51 31.06
C GLU A 570 -42.91 -10.05 29.86
N LEU A 571 -42.31 -10.04 28.68
CA LEU A 571 -42.93 -10.55 27.45
C LEU A 571 -43.24 -12.05 27.50
N ASN A 572 -42.49 -12.80 28.30
CA ASN A 572 -42.72 -14.24 28.52
C ASN A 572 -43.61 -14.52 29.75
N GLY A 573 -44.33 -13.52 30.22
CA GLY A 573 -45.29 -13.66 31.32
C GLY A 573 -44.68 -13.85 32.72
N LYS A 574 -43.46 -13.39 32.91
CA LYS A 574 -42.67 -13.54 34.16
C LYS A 574 -42.30 -12.19 34.80
N PRO A 575 -43.29 -11.35 35.17
CA PRO A 575 -42.99 -10.00 35.69
C PRO A 575 -42.25 -9.99 37.04
N GLN A 576 -42.40 -11.02 37.86
CA GLN A 576 -41.71 -11.13 39.14
C GLN A 576 -40.20 -11.42 38.92
N GLU A 577 -39.83 -12.25 37.94
CA GLU A 577 -38.44 -12.50 37.56
C GLU A 577 -37.79 -11.25 36.95
N ALA A 578 -38.56 -10.47 36.20
CA ALA A 578 -38.08 -9.18 35.66
C ALA A 578 -37.76 -8.17 36.79
N ALA A 579 -38.63 -8.10 37.80
CA ALA A 579 -38.45 -7.22 38.96
C ALA A 579 -37.25 -7.64 39.81
N ALA A 580 -37.06 -8.97 40.04
CA ALA A 580 -35.94 -9.51 40.76
C ALA A 580 -34.62 -9.26 40.00
N TYR A 581 -34.60 -9.41 38.68
CA TYR A 581 -33.42 -9.11 37.85
C TYR A 581 -33.04 -7.62 37.90
N ARG A 582 -34.01 -6.68 37.81
CA ARG A 582 -33.75 -5.23 37.96
C ARG A 582 -33.19 -4.89 39.33
N ALA A 583 -33.70 -5.51 40.40
CA ALA A 583 -33.18 -5.32 41.73
C ALA A 583 -31.70 -5.83 41.88
N GLN A 584 -31.40 -6.97 41.28
CA GLN A 584 -30.05 -7.53 41.25
C GLN A 584 -29.05 -6.67 40.46
N VAL A 585 -29.49 -6.09 39.33
CA VAL A 585 -28.68 -5.17 38.53
C VAL A 585 -28.43 -3.85 39.27
N ALA A 586 -29.46 -3.32 39.95
CA ALA A 586 -29.37 -2.10 40.75
C ALA A 586 -28.42 -2.25 41.97
N ALA A 587 -28.30 -3.46 42.50
CA ALA A 587 -27.44 -3.77 43.62
C ALA A 587 -25.95 -3.95 43.24
N LYS A 588 -25.61 -4.03 41.95
CA LYS A 588 -24.21 -4.11 41.51
C LYS A 588 -23.51 -2.77 41.73
N PRO A 589 -22.33 -2.72 42.37
CA PRO A 589 -21.57 -1.48 42.55
C PRO A 589 -21.23 -0.90 41.13
N LYS A 590 -21.59 0.36 40.93
CA LYS A 590 -21.26 1.08 39.68
C LYS A 590 -19.75 1.26 39.59
N PRO A 591 -19.06 0.90 38.51
CA PRO A 591 -17.61 0.95 38.41
C PRO A 591 -16.97 2.31 38.63
N TRP A 592 -17.74 3.42 38.61
CA TRP A 592 -17.25 4.78 38.79
C TRP A 592 -17.49 5.34 40.19
N ALA A 593 -18.09 4.58 41.12
CA ALA A 593 -18.40 5.06 42.46
C ALA A 593 -17.18 5.03 43.44
N THR A 594 -16.03 4.58 43.00
CA THR A 594 -14.83 4.42 43.86
C THR A 594 -13.76 5.50 43.69
N ASN A 595 -13.95 6.52 42.85
CA ASN A 595 -13.04 7.66 42.81
C ASN A 595 -13.74 8.89 43.41
N PRO A 596 -13.22 9.44 44.51
CA PRO A 596 -13.74 10.71 45.04
C PRO A 596 -13.46 11.84 44.04
N PRO A 597 -14.33 12.86 43.94
CA PRO A 597 -14.09 13.99 43.05
C PRO A 597 -12.79 14.67 43.44
N VAL A 598 -11.87 14.77 42.49
CA VAL A 598 -10.66 15.60 42.63
C VAL A 598 -11.15 17.04 42.74
N ALA A 599 -10.92 17.65 43.92
CA ALA A 599 -11.22 19.05 44.17
C ALA A 599 -10.45 19.91 43.15
N ASN A 600 -11.19 20.74 42.44
CA ASN A 600 -10.68 21.75 41.53
C ASN A 600 -10.07 22.88 42.36
N ASP A 601 -8.79 22.78 42.66
CA ASP A 601 -8.03 23.84 43.30
C ASP A 601 -7.56 24.85 42.23
N ASN A 602 -8.47 25.76 41.89
CA ASN A 602 -8.20 26.93 41.07
C ASN A 602 -7.44 27.99 41.92
N ASN A 603 -6.22 27.68 42.34
CA ASN A 603 -5.28 28.69 42.85
C ASN A 603 -3.85 28.20 42.66
N ARG A 604 -3.32 28.34 41.47
CA ARG A 604 -1.87 28.37 41.25
C ARG A 604 -1.49 29.68 40.59
N ALA A 605 -0.82 30.46 41.43
CA ALA A 605 -0.17 31.72 41.11
C ALA A 605 0.64 31.63 39.80
N VAL A 606 0.52 32.67 39.02
CA VAL A 606 1.33 32.99 37.82
C VAL A 606 2.79 33.09 38.28
N MET A 607 3.63 32.15 37.87
CA MET A 607 5.09 32.29 37.94
C MET A 607 5.59 32.88 36.61
N PRO A 608 6.52 33.87 36.66
CA PRO A 608 6.98 34.56 35.47
C PRO A 608 7.91 33.69 34.61
N GLY A 609 7.81 33.90 33.29
CA GLY A 609 8.41 33.15 32.24
C GLY A 609 9.90 32.86 32.33
N HIS A 610 10.26 31.65 32.08
CA HIS A 610 11.60 31.27 31.63
C HIS A 610 11.64 31.33 30.08
N GLN A 611 12.25 32.39 29.60
CA GLN A 611 12.73 32.49 28.24
C GLN A 611 13.86 31.47 28.05
N LYS A 612 13.70 30.56 27.07
CA LYS A 612 14.81 29.73 26.62
C LYS A 612 15.82 30.60 25.86
N PRO A 613 17.13 30.48 26.12
CA PRO A 613 18.14 31.25 25.40
C PRO A 613 18.26 30.74 23.97
N VAL A 614 18.13 31.66 23.03
CA VAL A 614 18.50 31.48 21.63
C VAL A 614 20.02 31.35 21.57
N ALA A 615 20.52 30.19 21.18
CA ALA A 615 21.94 29.97 20.92
C ALA A 615 22.37 30.75 19.67
N GLN A 616 23.12 31.81 19.88
CA GLN A 616 23.85 32.52 18.82
C GLN A 616 24.95 31.61 18.27
N ILE A 617 24.86 31.29 16.99
CA ILE A 617 25.96 30.64 16.23
C ILE A 617 27.07 31.68 16.06
N ARG A 618 28.18 31.50 16.77
CA ARG A 618 29.43 32.20 16.52
C ARG A 618 30.13 31.54 15.33
N THR A 619 30.20 32.27 14.24
CA THR A 619 31.15 32.01 13.14
C THR A 619 32.56 32.32 13.61
N THR A 620 33.45 31.33 13.63
CA THR A 620 34.90 31.53 13.63
C THR A 620 35.52 30.71 12.50
N ALA A 621 36.41 31.37 11.83
CA ALA A 621 37.11 31.09 10.60
C ALA A 621 38.18 29.93 10.70
N PRO A 622 39.05 29.75 9.72
CA PRO A 622 39.06 28.55 8.88
C PRO A 622 40.17 27.57 9.31
N TRP A 623 39.91 26.28 9.17
CA TRP A 623 40.95 25.24 9.30
C TRP A 623 41.52 24.89 7.93
N ASN A 624 42.71 25.42 7.66
CA ASN A 624 43.65 24.84 6.70
C ASN A 624 44.43 23.72 7.43
N ALA A 625 44.15 22.49 7.09
CA ALA A 625 45.05 21.37 7.37
C ALA A 625 45.02 20.42 6.19
N GLN A 626 46.13 20.40 5.46
CA GLN A 626 46.46 19.39 4.47
C GLN A 626 46.57 18.03 5.19
N ILE A 627 45.68 17.09 4.84
CA ILE A 627 45.82 15.69 5.21
C ILE A 627 46.16 14.93 3.94
N THR A 628 47.42 14.51 3.84
CA THR A 628 47.94 13.51 2.90
C THR A 628 47.28 12.16 3.19
N PRO A 629 46.80 11.40 2.19
CA PRO A 629 46.23 10.07 2.40
C PRO A 629 47.36 9.07 2.75
N PRO A 630 47.13 8.12 3.68
CA PRO A 630 48.09 7.06 3.96
C PRO A 630 48.12 6.05 2.81
N LEU A 631 49.35 5.65 2.46
CA LEU A 631 49.71 4.62 1.49
C LEU A 631 48.99 3.29 1.80
N MET A 632 48.33 2.73 0.78
CA MET A 632 47.83 1.36 0.77
C MET A 632 48.98 0.37 0.99
N GLN A 633 48.97 -0.30 2.12
CA GLN A 633 49.73 -1.54 2.29
C GLN A 633 48.95 -2.69 1.64
N THR A 634 49.57 -3.32 0.64
CA THR A 634 49.14 -4.56 0.02
C THR A 634 49.07 -5.68 1.06
N ARG A 635 47.92 -6.23 1.33
CA ARG A 635 47.76 -7.46 2.11
C ARG A 635 47.76 -8.68 1.19
N ALA A 636 48.43 -9.71 1.66
CA ALA A 636 48.63 -11.02 1.06
C ALA A 636 47.31 -11.80 0.82
N PRO A 637 47.31 -12.82 -0.05
CA PRO A 637 46.10 -13.54 -0.45
C PRO A 637 45.53 -14.37 0.69
N TRP A 638 44.18 -14.38 0.76
CA TRP A 638 43.38 -15.06 1.76
C TRP A 638 43.38 -16.58 1.57
N ASP A 639 43.60 -17.29 2.66
CA ASP A 639 43.48 -18.73 2.79
C ASP A 639 42.01 -19.16 2.67
N ASN A 640 41.74 -20.03 1.71
CA ASN A 640 40.40 -20.55 1.36
C ASN A 640 40.14 -21.84 2.16
N THR A 641 39.87 -21.72 3.44
CA THR A 641 39.40 -22.87 4.23
C THR A 641 38.19 -22.44 5.08
N ASP A 642 37.03 -22.37 4.48
CA ASP A 642 35.67 -22.46 5.11
C ASP A 642 34.59 -22.34 4.01
N LEU A 643 34.67 -23.27 3.06
CA LEU A 643 33.56 -23.58 2.16
C LEU A 643 33.09 -25.00 2.51
N ASP A 644 32.18 -25.13 3.44
CA ASP A 644 31.30 -26.30 3.47
C ASP A 644 30.09 -25.98 2.60
N ASP A 645 30.20 -26.43 1.37
CA ASP A 645 29.09 -26.61 0.44
C ASP A 645 28.25 -27.79 0.91
N ASP A 646 26.98 -27.51 1.19
CA ASP A 646 25.90 -28.47 0.94
C ASP A 646 24.59 -27.68 0.92
N ILE A 647 24.15 -27.31 -0.27
CA ILE A 647 22.81 -26.86 -0.55
C ILE A 647 22.16 -27.86 -1.51
N PRO A 648 21.13 -28.59 -1.10
CA PRO A 648 20.12 -29.05 -2.05
C PRO A 648 19.03 -27.98 -2.21
N PHE A 649 18.55 -27.86 -3.41
CA PHE A 649 17.57 -26.98 -4.02
C PHE A 649 16.33 -26.62 -3.20
#